data_3f71e0f63e507f66008c1a937c7c0a16
#
_entry.id   3f71e0f63e507f66008c1a937c7c0a16
#
_cell.length_a   1.000
_cell.length_b   1.000
_cell.length_c   1.000
_cell.angle_alpha   90.00
_cell.angle_beta   90.00
_cell.angle_gamma   90.00
#
_symmetry.space_group_name_H-M   'P 1'
#
loop_
_entity.id
_entity.type
_entity.pdbx_description
1 polymer ?
#
loop_
_entity_poly.entity_id
_entity_poly.type
_entity_poly.pdbx_seq_one_letter_code
_entity_poly.pdbx_strand_id
1 'polypeptide(L)'
;VPERTQTDSQKLLRRLRDTMAEEQKGQARLNKITHLIADSMGTEVCSIYLFRDNETLELCATEGLNTEAVHQTRLRIGEGLVGRVARSKKVINTADAPSSKGFRFMPETGEEIFSSFAGVPIQRLGETLGVLVTQSKESRKFSSEEIYALEVVAMVLAEMAELGAFVGDETGLTALHQQSVLFRGSNGQEGAAKGSVWLHEPRVVVTNLVSDDPKEEKNRLQNAVNLLRQGVDKIVDKIADGDKEQTEILKAFRMFANSRGWLRRMEADIDQGLSAEASVEKEQSSARARMSQVADSYMRERLHDLDDLSNRLLRILTGQGTDTGAEIPKDPILIARNIGPAELLDYGRTLKAIVLEEGSVGSHAAIVARALSIPLVINAENITTEALNGDPILVDGTQGIVHLRPDDTVVSAFSEKIAMEAKNQERYKALRNEPAKTTDGKTIDLRMNAGLMAELPSLISSGASGVGLFRTELQFLIRNQMPKRSELKKLYSRVLEAAKGKEVIFRTLDIGSDKVLSYMPNINEANPALGWRAIRIALDRPSIMRMQIEALIRAADGRNLSIMFPLISQDSEFYEARALVDKVLSGEKRLGHKTPNEIKIGAMLETPSLAYASENFFSAVDFLSVGGNDLKQFFFAADRENEMVRRKYDTLSTSFLIYLKFVIDRCAKTQTPVSFCGEDAGRPLEAICLCAIGFPSLSMRPTSIGPVKHLLRRINLEKLNDILSLEIERGSSSVRPAVEKYIKSI
;
A
#
# COMPACT_ATOMS: atom_id res chain seq x y z
N VAL A 1 35.02 -27.56 38.18
CA VAL A 1 33.82 -27.17 37.40
C VAL A 1 33.32 -28.45 36.77
N PRO A 2 32.11 -28.96 37.08
CA PRO A 2 31.60 -30.15 36.41
C PRO A 2 31.30 -29.79 34.95
N GLU A 3 31.81 -30.61 34.02
CA GLU A 3 31.44 -30.60 32.62
C GLU A 3 29.90 -30.72 32.53
N ARG A 4 29.23 -29.68 32.02
CA ARG A 4 27.82 -29.75 31.69
C ARG A 4 27.65 -30.79 30.57
N THR A 5 27.01 -31.90 30.86
CA THR A 5 26.52 -32.86 29.84
C THR A 5 25.72 -32.09 28.81
N GLN A 6 26.22 -32.06 27.58
CA GLN A 6 25.51 -31.48 26.45
C GLN A 6 24.23 -32.25 26.22
N THR A 7 23.11 -31.56 26.07
CA THR A 7 21.84 -32.18 25.70
C THR A 7 21.95 -32.78 24.29
N ASP A 8 21.22 -33.86 24.01
CA ASP A 8 21.28 -34.54 22.70
C ASP A 8 20.85 -33.60 21.56
N SER A 9 20.00 -32.63 21.85
CA SER A 9 19.61 -31.55 20.93
C SER A 9 20.81 -30.67 20.49
N GLN A 10 21.72 -30.32 21.42
CA GLN A 10 22.90 -29.52 21.09
C GLN A 10 23.90 -30.32 20.23
N LYS A 11 23.99 -31.64 20.43
CA LYS A 11 24.83 -32.50 19.58
C LYS A 11 24.27 -32.58 18.15
N LEU A 12 22.93 -32.71 18.00
CA LEU A 12 22.27 -32.70 16.70
C LEU A 12 22.56 -31.41 15.94
N LEU A 13 22.39 -30.26 16.59
CA LEU A 13 22.62 -28.96 15.94
C LEU A 13 24.08 -28.75 15.50
N ARG A 14 25.03 -29.21 16.26
CA ARG A 14 26.45 -29.18 15.87
C ARG A 14 26.71 -30.05 14.63
N ARG A 15 26.23 -31.30 14.64
CA ARG A 15 26.37 -32.22 13.49
C ARG A 15 25.69 -31.68 12.24
N LEU A 16 24.55 -31.00 12.41
CA LEU A 16 23.85 -30.33 11.32
C LEU A 16 24.70 -29.19 10.73
N ARG A 17 25.26 -28.31 11.60
CA ARG A 17 26.16 -27.24 11.16
C ARG A 17 27.35 -27.77 10.36
N ASP A 18 27.98 -28.84 10.87
CA ASP A 18 29.15 -29.44 10.22
C ASP A 18 28.77 -30.05 8.84
N THR A 19 27.58 -30.67 8.74
CA THR A 19 27.02 -31.17 7.47
C THR A 19 26.67 -30.04 6.49
N MET A 20 26.26 -28.89 6.99
CA MET A 20 25.99 -27.70 6.17
C MET A 20 27.27 -27.06 5.60
N ALA A 21 28.39 -27.18 6.29
CA ALA A 21 29.69 -26.67 5.86
C ALA A 21 30.34 -27.52 4.77
N GLU A 22 29.83 -28.71 4.48
CA GLU A 22 30.35 -29.60 3.44
C GLU A 22 29.92 -29.15 2.03
N GLU A 23 30.75 -29.42 1.02
CA GLU A 23 30.49 -29.03 -0.39
C GLU A 23 29.39 -29.86 -1.09
N GLN A 24 28.74 -30.81 -0.41
CA GLN A 24 27.64 -31.60 -0.96
C GLN A 24 26.42 -30.71 -1.27
N LYS A 25 25.81 -30.93 -2.43
CA LYS A 25 24.64 -30.14 -2.89
C LYS A 25 23.44 -31.05 -3.23
N GLY A 26 22.25 -30.46 -3.20
CA GLY A 26 21.04 -31.09 -3.71
C GLY A 26 20.55 -32.30 -2.90
N GLN A 27 20.10 -33.35 -3.59
CA GLN A 27 19.48 -34.56 -3.01
C GLN A 27 20.37 -35.28 -2.01
N ALA A 28 21.67 -35.38 -2.28
CA ALA A 28 22.62 -36.04 -1.38
C ALA A 28 22.67 -35.36 -0.01
N ARG A 29 22.56 -34.03 0.04
CA ARG A 29 22.53 -33.26 1.30
C ARG A 29 21.22 -33.52 2.05
N LEU A 30 20.06 -33.52 1.36
CA LEU A 30 18.77 -33.85 2.00
C LEU A 30 18.77 -35.24 2.62
N ASN A 31 19.27 -36.24 1.91
CA ASN A 31 19.36 -37.62 2.40
C ASN A 31 20.31 -37.71 3.62
N LYS A 32 21.42 -36.98 3.62
CA LYS A 32 22.34 -36.95 4.77
C LYS A 32 21.69 -36.27 5.99
N ILE A 33 20.91 -35.22 5.79
CA ILE A 33 20.19 -34.53 6.86
C ILE A 33 19.11 -35.44 7.46
N THR A 34 18.28 -36.13 6.63
CA THR A 34 17.26 -37.07 7.16
C THR A 34 17.89 -38.20 7.95
N HIS A 35 18.98 -38.78 7.46
CA HIS A 35 19.74 -39.82 8.19
C HIS A 35 20.29 -39.30 9.53
N LEU A 36 20.90 -38.11 9.54
CA LEU A 36 21.47 -37.50 10.74
C LEU A 36 20.41 -37.19 11.80
N ILE A 37 19.24 -36.74 11.39
CA ILE A 37 18.10 -36.47 12.32
C ILE A 37 17.60 -37.79 12.90
N ALA A 38 17.34 -38.80 12.07
CA ALA A 38 16.85 -40.11 12.50
C ALA A 38 17.82 -40.74 13.54
N ASP A 39 19.13 -40.76 13.22
CA ASP A 39 20.17 -41.28 14.08
C ASP A 39 20.28 -40.53 15.44
N SER A 40 20.24 -39.18 15.35
CA SER A 40 20.41 -38.35 16.58
C SER A 40 19.19 -38.38 17.48
N MET A 41 17.99 -38.60 16.95
CA MET A 41 16.74 -38.68 17.69
C MET A 41 16.36 -40.12 18.08
N GLY A 42 17.11 -41.12 17.60
CA GLY A 42 16.82 -42.53 17.83
C GLY A 42 15.46 -42.93 17.29
N THR A 43 15.10 -42.40 16.13
CA THR A 43 13.85 -42.70 15.43
C THR A 43 14.11 -43.48 14.16
N GLU A 44 13.17 -44.36 13.77
CA GLU A 44 13.35 -45.19 12.59
C GLU A 44 13.07 -44.42 11.30
N VAL A 45 12.27 -43.34 11.36
CA VAL A 45 11.89 -42.54 10.20
C VAL A 45 12.15 -41.07 10.42
N CYS A 46 12.78 -40.46 9.40
CA CYS A 46 12.78 -39.02 9.22
C CYS A 46 12.49 -38.68 7.74
N SER A 47 11.53 -37.82 7.49
CA SER A 47 11.10 -37.47 6.13
C SER A 47 10.94 -35.95 5.95
N ILE A 48 11.30 -35.45 4.79
CA ILE A 48 11.16 -34.04 4.41
C ILE A 48 10.18 -33.94 3.23
N TYR A 49 9.10 -33.21 3.45
CA TYR A 49 8.12 -32.83 2.44
C TYR A 49 8.26 -31.36 2.11
N LEU A 50 8.38 -31.00 0.83
CA LEU A 50 8.45 -29.61 0.36
C LEU A 50 7.30 -29.32 -0.61
N PHE A 51 6.88 -28.06 -0.67
CA PHE A 51 5.90 -27.61 -1.65
C PHE A 51 6.50 -27.63 -3.07
N ARG A 52 5.75 -28.19 -4.01
CA ARG A 52 6.01 -28.11 -5.46
C ARG A 52 5.25 -26.95 -6.09
N ASP A 53 4.06 -26.70 -5.58
CA ASP A 53 3.17 -25.61 -5.94
C ASP A 53 2.43 -25.17 -4.67
N ASN A 54 1.58 -24.15 -4.76
CA ASN A 54 0.89 -23.58 -3.60
C ASN A 54 -0.08 -24.55 -2.89
N GLU A 55 -0.33 -25.75 -3.42
CA GLU A 55 -1.32 -26.67 -2.86
C GLU A 55 -0.77 -28.10 -2.62
N THR A 56 0.38 -28.46 -3.19
CA THR A 56 0.88 -29.84 -3.24
C THR A 56 2.25 -29.99 -2.57
N LEU A 57 2.31 -30.82 -1.54
CA LEU A 57 3.53 -31.27 -0.86
C LEU A 57 4.06 -32.52 -1.55
N GLU A 58 5.37 -32.60 -1.79
CA GLU A 58 6.06 -33.75 -2.34
C GLU A 58 7.10 -34.28 -1.35
N LEU A 59 7.19 -35.59 -1.19
CA LEU A 59 8.24 -36.26 -0.40
C LEU A 59 9.59 -36.09 -1.12
N CYS A 60 10.46 -35.25 -0.58
CA CYS A 60 11.76 -34.95 -1.21
C CYS A 60 12.91 -35.78 -0.66
N ALA A 61 12.84 -36.22 0.61
CA ALA A 61 13.82 -37.11 1.19
C ALA A 61 13.23 -37.91 2.33
N THR A 62 13.72 -39.13 2.55
CA THR A 62 13.32 -39.97 3.67
C THR A 62 14.46 -40.88 4.12
N GLU A 63 14.52 -41.10 5.40
CA GLU A 63 15.22 -42.22 6.05
C GLU A 63 14.15 -43.12 6.66
N GLY A 64 14.25 -44.40 6.43
CA GLY A 64 13.38 -45.42 7.05
C GLY A 64 12.04 -45.71 6.37
N LEU A 65 11.55 -44.88 5.43
CA LEU A 65 10.46 -45.20 4.52
C LEU A 65 11.00 -45.79 3.21
N ASN A 66 10.09 -46.27 2.36
CA ASN A 66 10.45 -46.75 1.04
C ASN A 66 11.08 -45.63 0.20
N THR A 67 12.33 -45.82 -0.23
CA THR A 67 13.06 -44.81 -1.01
C THR A 67 12.51 -44.61 -2.41
N GLU A 68 11.75 -45.57 -2.97
CA GLU A 68 11.06 -45.42 -4.26
C GLU A 68 9.88 -44.40 -4.17
N ALA A 69 9.39 -44.12 -2.97
CA ALA A 69 8.34 -43.14 -2.74
C ALA A 69 8.83 -41.68 -2.88
N VAL A 70 10.15 -41.45 -2.82
CA VAL A 70 10.75 -40.11 -2.98
C VAL A 70 10.45 -39.58 -4.37
N HIS A 71 9.99 -38.33 -4.45
CA HIS A 71 9.50 -37.62 -5.65
C HIS A 71 8.24 -38.22 -6.32
N GLN A 72 7.67 -39.30 -5.76
CA GLN A 72 6.43 -39.91 -6.23
C GLN A 72 5.25 -39.62 -5.32
N THR A 73 5.44 -39.68 -3.99
CA THR A 73 4.40 -39.39 -3.02
C THR A 73 4.09 -37.92 -2.95
N ARG A 74 2.82 -37.58 -3.18
CA ARG A 74 2.29 -36.21 -3.14
C ARG A 74 1.04 -36.12 -2.27
N LEU A 75 0.95 -35.05 -1.50
CA LEU A 75 -0.15 -34.76 -0.58
C LEU A 75 -0.67 -33.33 -0.79
N ARG A 76 -2.00 -33.16 -0.74
CA ARG A 76 -2.59 -31.83 -0.73
C ARG A 76 -2.56 -31.19 0.66
N ILE A 77 -2.60 -29.86 0.71
CA ILE A 77 -2.76 -29.14 1.98
C ILE A 77 -3.99 -29.64 2.73
N GLY A 78 -3.75 -30.11 3.97
CA GLY A 78 -4.79 -30.66 4.86
C GLY A 78 -5.07 -32.14 4.68
N GLU A 79 -4.42 -32.82 3.76
CA GLU A 79 -4.50 -34.23 3.51
C GLU A 79 -3.51 -35.01 4.38
N GLY A 80 -3.97 -36.01 5.13
CA GLY A 80 -3.16 -36.74 6.09
C GLY A 80 -2.67 -35.89 7.26
N LEU A 81 -1.79 -36.43 8.10
CA LEU A 81 -1.18 -35.69 9.21
C LEU A 81 -0.20 -34.62 8.67
N VAL A 82 0.56 -34.93 7.65
CA VAL A 82 1.53 -34.03 7.02
C VAL A 82 0.83 -32.79 6.44
N GLY A 83 -0.20 -32.99 5.61
CA GLY A 83 -0.96 -31.85 5.04
C GLY A 83 -1.69 -31.03 6.10
N ARG A 84 -2.06 -31.61 7.24
CA ARG A 84 -2.64 -30.89 8.38
C ARG A 84 -1.61 -30.02 9.11
N VAL A 85 -0.38 -30.48 9.28
CA VAL A 85 0.73 -29.66 9.79
C VAL A 85 0.90 -28.45 8.89
N ALA A 86 0.97 -28.65 7.58
CA ALA A 86 1.12 -27.57 6.60
C ALA A 86 -0.04 -26.56 6.68
N ARG A 87 -1.31 -27.04 6.77
CA ARG A 87 -2.49 -26.18 6.87
C ARG A 87 -2.55 -25.39 8.17
N SER A 88 -2.32 -26.09 9.31
CA SER A 88 -2.46 -25.49 10.64
C SER A 88 -1.28 -24.60 11.02
N LYS A 89 -0.15 -24.74 10.32
CA LYS A 89 1.11 -24.11 10.65
C LYS A 89 1.57 -24.40 12.10
N LYS A 90 1.16 -25.55 12.65
CA LYS A 90 1.45 -25.99 14.04
C LYS A 90 2.01 -27.38 14.08
N VAL A 91 2.82 -27.64 15.08
CA VAL A 91 3.35 -28.99 15.37
C VAL A 91 2.21 -29.96 15.69
N ILE A 92 2.26 -31.15 15.10
CA ILE A 92 1.42 -32.29 15.49
C ILE A 92 2.35 -33.34 16.09
N ASN A 93 2.10 -33.72 17.35
CA ASN A 93 2.86 -34.73 18.09
C ASN A 93 1.87 -35.74 18.70
N THR A 94 1.87 -36.98 18.21
CA THR A 94 0.96 -38.05 18.64
C THR A 94 1.69 -39.35 18.85
N ALA A 95 1.26 -40.12 19.86
CA ALA A 95 1.78 -41.47 20.17
C ALA A 95 1.10 -42.56 19.33
N ASP A 96 -0.05 -42.24 18.70
CA ASP A 96 -0.83 -43.17 17.89
C ASP A 96 -1.28 -42.43 16.62
N ALA A 97 -0.46 -42.49 15.59
CA ALA A 97 -0.72 -41.88 14.31
C ALA A 97 -1.93 -42.51 13.57
N PRO A 98 -2.02 -43.84 13.49
CA PRO A 98 -3.12 -44.50 12.79
C PRO A 98 -4.52 -44.14 13.35
N SER A 99 -4.64 -43.96 14.67
CA SER A 99 -5.91 -43.58 15.30
C SER A 99 -6.16 -42.06 15.29
N SER A 100 -5.22 -41.28 14.85
CA SER A 100 -5.31 -39.81 14.85
C SER A 100 -6.31 -39.33 13.80
N LYS A 101 -7.20 -38.39 14.18
CA LYS A 101 -8.17 -37.80 13.24
C LYS A 101 -7.45 -37.21 12.00
N GLY A 102 -7.82 -37.72 10.83
CA GLY A 102 -7.27 -37.26 9.56
C GLY A 102 -6.00 -37.99 9.13
N PHE A 103 -5.62 -39.08 9.79
CA PHE A 103 -4.59 -39.99 9.26
C PHE A 103 -5.01 -40.51 7.89
N ARG A 104 -4.10 -40.56 6.95
CA ARG A 104 -4.28 -41.16 5.63
C ARG A 104 -3.10 -42.07 5.37
N PHE A 105 -3.39 -43.31 5.11
CA PHE A 105 -2.42 -44.34 4.77
C PHE A 105 -1.96 -44.17 3.31
N MET A 106 -0.66 -44.20 3.09
CA MET A 106 -0.01 -44.12 1.78
C MET A 106 0.77 -45.42 1.52
N PRO A 107 0.18 -46.37 0.77
CA PRO A 107 0.77 -47.70 0.59
C PRO A 107 2.18 -47.72 0.06
N GLU A 108 2.54 -46.72 -0.77
CA GLU A 108 3.85 -46.59 -1.38
C GLU A 108 4.95 -46.22 -0.41
N THR A 109 4.62 -45.67 0.76
CA THR A 109 5.63 -45.22 1.74
C THR A 109 6.02 -46.32 2.72
N GLY A 110 5.15 -47.29 2.97
CA GLY A 110 5.38 -48.36 3.96
C GLY A 110 5.28 -47.89 5.42
N GLU A 111 4.49 -46.83 5.66
CA GLU A 111 4.40 -46.17 6.97
C GLU A 111 3.49 -46.87 8.01
N GLU A 112 2.82 -47.95 7.65
CA GLU A 112 1.83 -48.67 8.50
C GLU A 112 2.37 -49.27 9.77
N ILE A 113 3.68 -49.47 9.85
CA ILE A 113 4.35 -50.10 11.00
C ILE A 113 4.75 -49.08 12.08
N PHE A 114 4.59 -47.78 11.81
CA PHE A 114 5.01 -46.73 12.74
C PHE A 114 3.83 -46.14 13.50
N SER A 115 3.92 -46.19 14.84
CA SER A 115 2.86 -45.77 15.75
C SER A 115 2.94 -44.28 16.09
N SER A 116 4.10 -43.75 16.43
CA SER A 116 4.26 -42.35 16.80
C SER A 116 4.56 -41.47 15.62
N PHE A 117 4.11 -40.22 15.69
CA PHE A 117 4.33 -39.20 14.66
C PHE A 117 4.62 -37.85 15.31
N ALA A 118 5.68 -37.19 14.86
CA ALA A 118 5.90 -35.77 15.08
C ALA A 118 6.12 -35.07 13.75
N GLY A 119 5.27 -34.11 13.42
CA GLY A 119 5.36 -33.29 12.23
C GLY A 119 5.56 -31.81 12.61
N VAL A 120 6.61 -31.20 12.08
CA VAL A 120 7.00 -29.82 12.35
C VAL A 120 6.95 -29.04 11.02
N PRO A 121 6.28 -27.89 10.96
CA PRO A 121 6.25 -27.12 9.73
C PRO A 121 7.59 -26.47 9.45
N ILE A 122 8.08 -26.60 8.22
CA ILE A 122 9.24 -25.87 7.69
C ILE A 122 8.73 -24.50 7.26
N GLN A 123 9.03 -23.46 8.04
CA GLN A 123 8.46 -22.13 7.85
C GLN A 123 9.53 -21.08 7.75
N ARG A 124 9.27 -20.09 6.88
CA ARG A 124 10.03 -18.87 6.83
C ARG A 124 9.11 -17.67 6.62
N LEU A 125 9.34 -16.60 7.40
CA LEU A 125 8.55 -15.36 7.34
C LEU A 125 7.03 -15.58 7.42
N GLY A 126 6.58 -16.66 8.11
CA GLY A 126 5.18 -17.01 8.22
C GLY A 126 4.61 -17.85 7.07
N GLU A 127 5.39 -18.06 6.00
CA GLU A 127 5.04 -18.98 4.92
C GLU A 127 5.54 -20.39 5.22
N THR A 128 4.75 -21.39 4.86
CA THR A 128 5.15 -22.80 5.02
C THR A 128 5.76 -23.28 3.72
N LEU A 129 7.03 -23.68 3.76
CA LEU A 129 7.79 -24.23 2.62
C LEU A 129 7.69 -25.75 2.55
N GLY A 130 7.33 -26.39 3.68
CA GLY A 130 7.24 -27.82 3.77
C GLY A 130 6.91 -28.33 5.16
N VAL A 131 7.14 -29.62 5.38
CA VAL A 131 6.94 -30.30 6.67
C VAL A 131 8.08 -31.27 6.91
N LEU A 132 8.72 -31.18 8.08
CA LEU A 132 9.66 -32.17 8.61
C LEU A 132 8.90 -33.16 9.47
N VAL A 133 9.07 -34.44 9.21
CA VAL A 133 8.36 -35.53 9.89
C VAL A 133 9.35 -36.50 10.51
N THR A 134 9.08 -36.97 11.71
CA THR A 134 9.74 -38.11 12.31
C THR A 134 8.70 -39.09 12.88
N GLN A 135 8.97 -40.39 12.72
CA GLN A 135 8.08 -41.47 13.16
C GLN A 135 8.89 -42.58 13.86
N SER A 136 8.26 -43.26 14.79
CA SER A 136 8.83 -44.44 15.47
C SER A 136 7.82 -45.56 15.62
N LYS A 137 8.30 -46.80 15.70
CA LYS A 137 7.50 -47.98 16.00
C LYS A 137 6.98 -47.99 17.44
N GLU A 138 7.73 -47.36 18.35
CA GLU A 138 7.30 -47.20 19.73
C GLU A 138 6.15 -46.18 19.81
N SER A 139 5.08 -46.59 20.52
CA SER A 139 3.98 -45.69 20.82
C SER A 139 4.35 -44.72 21.94
N ARG A 140 4.94 -43.57 21.57
CA ARG A 140 5.36 -42.52 22.51
C ARG A 140 5.07 -41.14 21.95
N LYS A 141 4.92 -40.17 22.81
CA LYS A 141 4.99 -38.76 22.41
C LYS A 141 6.45 -38.27 22.48
N PHE A 142 6.84 -37.51 21.51
CA PHE A 142 8.14 -36.84 21.53
C PHE A 142 8.15 -35.79 22.65
N SER A 143 9.26 -35.67 23.37
CA SER A 143 9.46 -34.68 24.42
C SER A 143 9.48 -33.25 23.86
N SER A 144 9.34 -32.25 24.73
CA SER A 144 9.43 -30.85 24.34
C SER A 144 10.83 -30.48 23.79
N GLU A 145 11.88 -31.14 24.28
CA GLU A 145 13.25 -30.94 23.80
C GLU A 145 13.46 -31.51 22.40
N GLU A 146 12.90 -32.72 22.14
CA GLU A 146 12.94 -33.32 20.80
C GLU A 146 12.16 -32.50 19.77
N ILE A 147 10.97 -32.03 20.14
CA ILE A 147 10.18 -31.14 19.27
C ILE A 147 10.93 -29.83 19.00
N TYR A 148 11.54 -29.22 20.02
CA TYR A 148 12.32 -28.01 19.84
C TYR A 148 13.51 -28.23 18.87
N ALA A 149 14.22 -29.35 19.02
CA ALA A 149 15.33 -29.68 18.10
C ALA A 149 14.84 -29.81 16.65
N LEU A 150 13.67 -30.43 16.42
CA LEU A 150 13.05 -30.51 15.09
C LEU A 150 12.62 -29.15 14.56
N GLU A 151 12.10 -28.26 15.40
CA GLU A 151 11.76 -26.89 15.00
C GLU A 151 12.98 -26.10 14.53
N VAL A 152 14.11 -26.24 15.24
CA VAL A 152 15.37 -25.59 14.83
C VAL A 152 15.90 -26.18 13.52
N VAL A 153 15.84 -27.50 13.37
CA VAL A 153 16.20 -28.15 12.10
C VAL A 153 15.28 -27.69 10.97
N ALA A 154 13.97 -27.59 11.20
CA ALA A 154 13.01 -27.10 10.23
C ALA A 154 13.31 -25.66 9.79
N MET A 155 13.79 -24.79 10.70
CA MET A 155 14.22 -23.45 10.38
C MET A 155 15.46 -23.45 9.48
N VAL A 156 16.44 -24.31 9.76
CA VAL A 156 17.63 -24.48 8.90
C VAL A 156 17.25 -24.98 7.51
N LEU A 157 16.34 -25.95 7.45
CA LEU A 157 15.83 -26.47 6.18
C LEU A 157 15.07 -25.40 5.39
N ALA A 158 14.35 -24.51 6.05
CA ALA A 158 13.65 -23.40 5.42
C ALA A 158 14.62 -22.44 4.73
N GLU A 159 15.71 -22.09 5.39
CA GLU A 159 16.80 -21.26 4.83
C GLU A 159 17.41 -21.92 3.60
N MET A 160 17.72 -23.21 3.69
CA MET A 160 18.30 -23.97 2.58
C MET A 160 17.35 -24.13 1.39
N ALA A 161 16.06 -24.34 1.64
CA ALA A 161 15.05 -24.46 0.59
C ALA A 161 14.96 -23.20 -0.25
N GLU A 162 15.02 -22.05 0.41
CA GLU A 162 14.94 -20.75 -0.24
C GLU A 162 16.21 -20.38 -1.01
N LEU A 163 17.38 -20.74 -0.51
CA LEU A 163 18.66 -20.55 -1.20
C LEU A 163 18.84 -21.52 -2.40
N GLY A 164 17.86 -22.36 -2.70
CA GLY A 164 17.94 -23.32 -3.78
C GLY A 164 18.95 -24.45 -3.55
N ALA A 165 19.41 -24.63 -2.31
CA ALA A 165 20.45 -25.61 -1.98
C ALA A 165 20.04 -27.08 -2.18
N PHE A 166 18.75 -27.34 -2.46
CA PHE A 166 18.18 -28.68 -2.65
C PHE A 166 17.95 -29.04 -4.11
N VAL A 167 18.20 -28.12 -5.04
CA VAL A 167 17.98 -28.37 -6.48
C VAL A 167 19.33 -28.69 -7.13
N GLY A 168 19.42 -29.87 -7.74
CA GLY A 168 20.62 -30.27 -8.46
C GLY A 168 20.81 -29.48 -9.76
N ASP A 169 22.04 -29.46 -10.27
CA ASP A 169 22.49 -28.68 -11.43
C ASP A 169 21.72 -28.92 -12.74
N GLU A 170 20.79 -29.86 -12.81
CA GLU A 170 20.07 -30.23 -14.06
C GLU A 170 18.71 -29.53 -14.25
N THR A 171 18.18 -28.82 -13.21
CA THR A 171 16.99 -27.95 -13.37
C THR A 171 17.17 -26.72 -12.50
N GLY A 172 18.05 -25.81 -12.93
CA GLY A 172 18.55 -24.74 -12.09
C GLY A 172 17.49 -23.76 -11.59
N LEU A 173 17.42 -23.57 -10.29
CA LEU A 173 16.82 -22.37 -9.67
C LEU A 173 17.56 -21.09 -10.12
N THR A 174 18.81 -21.17 -10.50
CA THR A 174 19.53 -20.10 -11.24
C THR A 174 18.86 -19.77 -12.57
N ALA A 175 18.26 -20.73 -13.26
CA ALA A 175 17.48 -20.47 -14.47
C ALA A 175 16.10 -19.86 -14.15
N LEU A 176 15.49 -20.17 -13.02
CA LEU A 176 14.23 -19.54 -12.57
C LEU A 176 14.43 -18.06 -12.20
N HIS A 177 15.54 -17.72 -11.55
CA HIS A 177 15.88 -16.32 -11.23
C HIS A 177 16.32 -15.49 -12.46
N GLN A 178 16.55 -16.09 -13.61
CA GLN A 178 16.83 -15.39 -14.88
C GLN A 178 15.59 -15.22 -15.76
N GLN A 179 14.48 -15.87 -15.44
CA GLN A 179 13.25 -15.74 -16.23
C GLN A 179 12.56 -14.40 -16.04
N SER A 180 12.00 -13.88 -17.13
CA SER A 180 11.13 -12.73 -17.12
C SER A 180 9.85 -13.06 -16.35
N VAL A 181 9.51 -12.24 -15.34
CA VAL A 181 8.31 -12.41 -14.52
C VAL A 181 7.41 -11.20 -14.67
N LEU A 182 6.12 -11.45 -14.89
CA LEU A 182 5.09 -10.43 -15.00
C LEU A 182 4.24 -10.40 -13.74
N PHE A 183 4.24 -9.27 -13.03
CA PHE A 183 3.35 -9.02 -11.91
C PHE A 183 2.21 -8.10 -12.34
N ARG A 184 1.02 -8.35 -11.79
CA ARG A 184 -0.16 -7.52 -11.94
C ARG A 184 -0.61 -7.04 -10.59
N GLY A 185 -0.71 -5.74 -10.44
CA GLY A 185 -1.19 -5.08 -9.23
C GLY A 185 -2.23 -4.03 -9.54
N SER A 186 -2.51 -3.21 -8.55
CA SER A 186 -3.43 -2.08 -8.65
C SER A 186 -2.68 -0.80 -9.04
N ASN A 187 -3.29 0.04 -9.87
CA ASN A 187 -2.77 1.37 -10.20
C ASN A 187 -2.78 2.28 -8.96
N GLY A 188 -1.63 2.58 -8.41
CA GLY A 188 -1.45 3.53 -7.31
C GLY A 188 -1.20 4.96 -7.79
N GLN A 189 -0.31 5.14 -8.78
CA GLN A 189 0.00 6.39 -9.47
C GLN A 189 0.44 6.10 -10.89
N GLU A 190 -0.12 6.88 -11.84
CA GLU A 190 0.15 6.76 -13.26
C GLU A 190 1.59 7.13 -13.63
N GLY A 191 2.07 6.55 -14.72
CA GLY A 191 3.38 6.78 -15.29
C GLY A 191 4.10 5.49 -15.59
N ALA A 192 5.15 5.57 -16.41
CA ALA A 192 5.99 4.46 -16.80
C ALA A 192 7.44 4.73 -16.41
N ALA A 193 8.13 3.73 -15.87
CA ALA A 193 9.53 3.85 -15.48
C ALA A 193 10.31 2.58 -15.80
N LYS A 194 11.57 2.76 -16.19
CA LYS A 194 12.58 1.72 -16.36
C LYS A 194 13.73 2.00 -15.40
N GLY A 195 14.22 0.96 -14.74
CA GLY A 195 15.33 1.11 -13.80
C GLY A 195 15.83 -0.21 -13.26
N SER A 196 16.47 -0.12 -12.11
CA SER A 196 17.00 -1.26 -11.37
C SER A 196 16.31 -1.39 -10.02
N VAL A 197 16.05 -2.62 -9.62
CA VAL A 197 15.44 -2.94 -8.33
C VAL A 197 16.30 -2.41 -7.19
N TRP A 198 15.66 -1.74 -6.28
CA TRP A 198 16.19 -1.39 -4.98
C TRP A 198 15.20 -1.85 -3.90
N LEU A 199 15.57 -2.90 -3.20
CA LEU A 199 14.74 -3.43 -2.11
C LEU A 199 14.84 -2.49 -0.91
N HIS A 200 13.70 -2.04 -0.41
CA HIS A 200 13.60 -1.16 0.76
C HIS A 200 14.23 -1.80 2.00
N GLU A 201 13.99 -3.07 2.18
CA GLU A 201 14.57 -3.89 3.23
C GLU A 201 15.20 -5.14 2.61
N PRO A 202 16.48 -5.06 2.21
CA PRO A 202 17.15 -6.25 1.74
C PRO A 202 17.19 -7.27 2.87
N ARG A 203 16.87 -8.52 2.53
CA ARG A 203 16.89 -9.63 3.48
C ARG A 203 18.23 -9.71 4.18
N VAL A 204 18.19 -9.80 5.51
CA VAL A 204 19.36 -10.20 6.29
C VAL A 204 19.40 -11.72 6.26
N VAL A 205 20.36 -12.28 5.55
CA VAL A 205 20.59 -13.73 5.53
C VAL A 205 21.33 -14.10 6.80
N VAL A 206 20.70 -14.90 7.67
CA VAL A 206 21.33 -15.41 8.89
C VAL A 206 22.18 -16.63 8.53
N THR A 207 23.49 -16.44 8.46
CA THR A 207 24.44 -17.51 8.12
C THR A 207 24.89 -18.29 9.34
N ASN A 208 24.86 -17.69 10.53
CA ASN A 208 25.25 -18.33 11.78
C ASN A 208 24.01 -18.67 12.61
N LEU A 209 23.58 -19.93 12.57
CA LEU A 209 22.35 -20.38 13.20
C LEU A 209 22.55 -20.93 14.62
N VAL A 210 23.73 -21.42 14.94
CA VAL A 210 24.03 -22.15 16.21
C VAL A 210 25.28 -21.58 16.84
N SER A 211 25.26 -21.37 18.15
CA SER A 211 26.42 -20.93 18.91
C SER A 211 26.73 -21.86 20.09
N ASP A 212 28.01 -21.98 20.39
CA ASP A 212 28.52 -22.80 21.49
C ASP A 212 28.59 -22.04 22.84
N ASP A 213 28.48 -20.72 22.81
CA ASP A 213 28.50 -19.88 24.02
C ASP A 213 27.20 -19.04 24.17
N PRO A 214 26.18 -19.59 24.85
CA PRO A 214 24.96 -18.87 25.11
C PRO A 214 25.12 -17.55 25.88
N LYS A 215 26.19 -17.43 26.67
CA LYS A 215 26.45 -16.20 27.46
C LYS A 215 26.93 -15.07 26.54
N GLU A 216 27.83 -15.38 25.62
CA GLU A 216 28.32 -14.43 24.64
C GLU A 216 27.19 -13.98 23.73
N GLU A 217 26.36 -14.89 23.25
CA GLU A 217 25.21 -14.59 22.40
C GLU A 217 24.14 -13.71 23.08
N LYS A 218 23.84 -13.99 24.36
CA LYS A 218 22.98 -13.12 25.17
C LYS A 218 23.55 -11.71 25.32
N ASN A 219 24.83 -11.59 25.53
CA ASN A 219 25.50 -10.28 25.62
C ASN A 219 25.43 -9.54 24.26
N ARG A 220 25.65 -10.24 23.14
CA ARG A 220 25.51 -9.69 21.79
C ARG A 220 24.08 -9.20 21.56
N LEU A 221 23.07 -10.03 21.89
CA LEU A 221 21.66 -9.68 21.77
C LEU A 221 21.31 -8.44 22.62
N GLN A 222 21.72 -8.42 23.89
CA GLN A 222 21.44 -7.29 24.80
C GLN A 222 22.10 -6.00 24.32
N ASN A 223 23.36 -6.07 23.84
CA ASN A 223 24.04 -4.92 23.25
C ASN A 223 23.33 -4.41 21.99
N ALA A 224 22.91 -5.31 21.11
CA ALA A 224 22.17 -4.97 19.89
C ALA A 224 20.81 -4.34 20.20
N VAL A 225 20.06 -4.89 21.17
CA VAL A 225 18.79 -4.31 21.63
C VAL A 225 19.00 -2.92 22.26
N ASN A 226 20.08 -2.69 22.99
CA ASN A 226 20.39 -1.37 23.53
C ASN A 226 20.73 -0.36 22.43
N LEU A 227 21.47 -0.77 21.40
CA LEU A 227 21.75 0.07 20.23
C LEU A 227 20.47 0.38 19.45
N LEU A 228 19.60 -0.61 19.26
CA LEU A 228 18.29 -0.42 18.65
C LEU A 228 17.44 0.62 19.42
N ARG A 229 17.37 0.50 20.76
CA ARG A 229 16.66 1.45 21.63
C ARG A 229 17.22 2.87 21.51
N GLN A 230 18.54 3.02 21.54
CA GLN A 230 19.20 4.32 21.35
C GLN A 230 18.91 4.90 19.96
N GLY A 231 18.87 4.06 18.92
CA GLY A 231 18.49 4.47 17.56
C GLY A 231 17.06 4.99 17.50
N VAL A 232 16.12 4.24 18.09
CA VAL A 232 14.70 4.64 18.19
C VAL A 232 14.56 5.94 19.00
N ASP A 233 15.23 6.07 20.14
CA ASP A 233 15.18 7.29 20.95
C ASP A 233 15.75 8.51 20.21
N LYS A 234 16.85 8.39 19.48
CA LYS A 234 17.41 9.46 18.64
C LYS A 234 16.46 9.91 17.52
N ILE A 235 15.70 8.98 16.94
CA ILE A 235 14.70 9.30 15.93
C ILE A 235 13.53 10.03 16.58
N VAL A 236 13.06 9.56 17.76
CA VAL A 236 12.02 10.23 18.56
C VAL A 236 12.42 11.67 18.89
N ASP A 237 13.67 11.88 19.33
CA ASP A 237 14.16 13.21 19.74
C ASP A 237 14.31 14.15 18.54
N LYS A 238 14.74 13.67 17.37
CA LYS A 238 14.81 14.47 16.13
C LYS A 238 13.45 14.91 15.62
N ILE A 239 12.40 14.13 15.87
CA ILE A 239 11.04 14.37 15.39
C ILE A 239 10.20 15.13 16.43
N ALA A 240 10.62 15.16 17.70
CA ALA A 240 9.94 15.89 18.77
C ALA A 240 9.72 17.38 18.45
N ASP A 241 10.45 17.96 17.51
CA ASP A 241 10.30 19.34 17.03
C ASP A 241 9.35 19.48 15.79
N GLY A 242 8.84 18.41 15.18
CA GLY A 242 8.17 18.51 13.88
C GLY A 242 6.83 17.81 13.69
N ASP A 243 6.63 16.58 14.11
CA ASP A 243 5.41 15.84 13.73
C ASP A 243 5.00 14.80 14.80
N LYS A 244 3.81 15.03 15.41
CA LYS A 244 3.30 14.18 16.50
C LYS A 244 2.91 12.77 16.05
N GLU A 245 2.67 12.56 14.77
CA GLU A 245 2.23 11.28 14.21
C GLU A 245 3.39 10.29 14.11
N GLN A 246 4.54 10.77 13.65
CA GLN A 246 5.79 10.02 13.70
C GLN A 246 6.14 9.66 15.15
N THR A 247 5.78 10.52 16.10
CA THR A 247 5.99 10.29 17.54
C THR A 247 5.15 9.14 18.10
N GLU A 248 3.95 8.85 17.59
CA GLU A 248 3.11 7.74 18.10
C GLU A 248 3.50 6.39 17.51
N ILE A 249 3.86 6.34 16.24
CA ILE A 249 4.45 5.15 15.63
C ILE A 249 5.76 4.82 16.36
N LEU A 250 6.59 5.82 16.59
CA LEU A 250 7.84 5.65 17.33
C LEU A 250 7.64 5.29 18.81
N LYS A 251 6.55 5.72 19.45
CA LYS A 251 6.17 5.25 20.80
C LYS A 251 5.78 3.77 20.78
N ALA A 252 5.10 3.30 19.74
CA ALA A 252 4.80 1.89 19.56
C ALA A 252 6.09 1.09 19.34
N PHE A 253 7.01 1.55 18.50
CA PHE A 253 8.34 1.00 18.34
C PHE A 253 9.10 0.95 19.67
N ARG A 254 9.09 2.04 20.42
CA ARG A 254 9.71 2.12 21.76
C ARG A 254 9.08 1.14 22.74
N MET A 255 7.77 0.95 22.69
CA MET A 255 7.04 -0.01 23.52
C MET A 255 7.45 -1.44 23.19
N PHE A 256 7.53 -1.82 21.91
CA PHE A 256 7.97 -3.13 21.47
C PHE A 256 9.44 -3.37 21.78
N ALA A 257 10.34 -2.42 21.47
CA ALA A 257 11.78 -2.52 21.77
C ALA A 257 12.05 -2.66 23.27
N ASN A 258 11.14 -2.16 24.14
CA ASN A 258 11.22 -2.30 25.58
C ASN A 258 10.43 -3.50 26.14
N SER A 259 9.81 -4.33 25.28
CA SER A 259 9.05 -5.50 25.70
C SER A 259 9.95 -6.56 26.32
N ARG A 260 9.81 -6.76 27.64
CA ARG A 260 10.53 -7.83 28.36
C ARG A 260 10.16 -9.24 27.88
N GLY A 261 8.92 -9.43 27.41
CA GLY A 261 8.45 -10.70 26.90
C GLY A 261 9.14 -11.10 25.60
N TRP A 262 9.34 -10.12 24.68
CA TRP A 262 10.05 -10.32 23.43
C TRP A 262 11.49 -10.74 23.64
N LEU A 263 12.22 -9.98 24.47
CA LEU A 263 13.63 -10.28 24.78
C LEU A 263 13.79 -11.65 25.48
N ARG A 264 12.91 -11.99 26.44
CA ARG A 264 12.98 -13.28 27.17
C ARG A 264 12.81 -14.49 26.26
N ARG A 265 11.96 -14.40 25.21
CA ARG A 265 11.78 -15.50 24.26
C ARG A 265 13.04 -15.72 23.46
N MET A 266 13.66 -14.67 22.95
CA MET A 266 14.95 -14.77 22.24
C MET A 266 16.08 -15.29 23.15
N GLU A 267 16.15 -14.82 24.40
CA GLU A 267 17.13 -15.34 25.39
C GLU A 267 16.91 -16.83 25.69
N ALA A 268 15.66 -17.30 25.75
CA ALA A 268 15.35 -18.73 25.95
C ALA A 268 15.77 -19.56 24.73
N ASP A 269 15.62 -19.06 23.51
CA ASP A 269 16.09 -19.72 22.30
C ASP A 269 17.64 -19.80 22.27
N ILE A 270 18.32 -18.76 22.71
CA ILE A 270 19.81 -18.79 22.87
C ILE A 270 20.25 -19.82 23.93
N ASP A 271 19.52 -19.96 25.04
CA ASP A 271 19.81 -21.01 26.03
C ASP A 271 19.72 -22.42 25.45
N GLN A 272 18.96 -22.61 24.39
CA GLN A 272 18.82 -23.87 23.66
C GLN A 272 19.90 -24.07 22.57
N GLY A 273 20.80 -23.11 22.38
CA GLY A 273 21.96 -23.22 21.48
C GLY A 273 21.82 -22.44 20.15
N LEU A 274 20.82 -21.60 19.99
CA LEU A 274 20.74 -20.71 18.83
C LEU A 274 21.70 -19.52 18.98
N SER A 275 22.14 -18.98 17.84
CA SER A 275 22.80 -17.68 17.79
C SER A 275 21.82 -16.54 18.11
N ALA A 276 22.32 -15.36 18.40
CA ALA A 276 21.47 -14.18 18.61
C ALA A 276 20.63 -13.86 17.37
N GLU A 277 21.21 -13.93 16.17
CA GLU A 277 20.55 -13.72 14.89
C GLU A 277 19.42 -14.74 14.66
N ALA A 278 19.72 -16.03 14.85
CA ALA A 278 18.75 -17.10 14.64
C ALA A 278 17.57 -17.01 15.65
N SER A 279 17.82 -16.57 16.87
CA SER A 279 16.76 -16.36 17.87
C SER A 279 15.82 -15.23 17.49
N VAL A 280 16.33 -14.14 16.91
CA VAL A 280 15.51 -13.02 16.40
C VAL A 280 14.65 -13.47 15.22
N GLU A 281 15.23 -14.19 14.25
CA GLU A 281 14.51 -14.70 13.08
C GLU A 281 13.39 -15.70 13.48
N LYS A 282 13.67 -16.60 14.41
CA LYS A 282 12.67 -17.55 14.92
C LYS A 282 11.50 -16.84 15.60
N GLU A 283 11.77 -15.86 16.45
CA GLU A 283 10.71 -15.08 17.11
C GLU A 283 9.91 -14.25 16.11
N GLN A 284 10.55 -13.66 15.09
CA GLN A 284 9.88 -12.95 13.99
C GLN A 284 8.92 -13.88 13.23
N SER A 285 9.39 -15.04 12.79
CA SER A 285 8.59 -16.04 12.07
C SER A 285 7.42 -16.55 12.92
N SER A 286 7.68 -16.82 14.22
CA SER A 286 6.65 -17.25 15.17
C SER A 286 5.59 -16.17 15.41
N ALA A 287 5.99 -14.90 15.50
CA ALA A 287 5.08 -13.78 15.67
C ALA A 287 4.20 -13.60 14.42
N ARG A 288 4.76 -13.68 13.22
CA ARG A 288 4.00 -13.64 11.95
C ARG A 288 2.98 -14.79 11.87
N ALA A 289 3.40 -16.02 12.16
CA ALA A 289 2.50 -17.19 12.14
C ALA A 289 1.33 -17.05 13.12
N ARG A 290 1.56 -16.47 14.32
CA ARG A 290 0.48 -16.21 15.29
C ARG A 290 -0.48 -15.11 14.82
N MET A 291 0.03 -14.03 14.25
CA MET A 291 -0.75 -12.83 13.92
C MET A 291 -1.44 -12.94 12.56
N SER A 292 -0.92 -13.72 11.61
CA SER A 292 -1.58 -13.96 10.31
C SER A 292 -2.95 -14.65 10.44
N GLN A 293 -3.21 -15.32 11.57
CA GLN A 293 -4.49 -15.97 11.86
C GLN A 293 -5.54 -15.03 12.50
N VAL A 294 -5.17 -13.79 12.80
CA VAL A 294 -6.06 -12.80 13.44
C VAL A 294 -6.73 -11.94 12.37
N ALA A 295 -8.06 -11.89 12.38
CA ALA A 295 -8.86 -11.14 11.40
C ALA A 295 -8.83 -9.60 11.59
N ASP A 296 -8.24 -9.10 12.68
CA ASP A 296 -8.22 -7.70 13.05
C ASP A 296 -7.16 -6.91 12.26
N SER A 297 -7.58 -5.89 11.51
CA SER A 297 -6.71 -5.01 10.73
C SER A 297 -5.69 -4.25 11.57
N TYR A 298 -6.07 -3.84 12.79
CA TYR A 298 -5.19 -3.16 13.75
C TYR A 298 -4.01 -4.06 14.19
N MET A 299 -4.29 -5.34 14.41
CA MET A 299 -3.24 -6.30 14.78
C MET A 299 -2.29 -6.60 13.62
N ARG A 300 -2.77 -6.52 12.37
CA ARG A 300 -1.92 -6.66 11.17
C ARG A 300 -0.95 -5.48 10.99
N GLU A 301 -1.40 -4.26 11.23
CA GLU A 301 -0.49 -3.08 11.22
C GLU A 301 0.61 -3.20 12.28
N ARG A 302 0.28 -3.75 13.46
CA ARG A 302 1.27 -3.99 14.53
C ARG A 302 2.28 -5.08 14.20
N LEU A 303 1.94 -6.01 13.31
CA LEU A 303 2.88 -7.01 12.82
C LEU A 303 4.01 -6.35 12.01
N HIS A 304 3.69 -5.38 11.16
CA HIS A 304 4.69 -4.65 10.38
C HIS A 304 5.69 -3.90 11.27
N ASP A 305 5.21 -3.28 12.35
CA ASP A 305 6.07 -2.63 13.33
C ASP A 305 7.07 -3.60 13.97
N LEU A 306 6.62 -4.82 14.30
CA LEU A 306 7.47 -5.86 14.89
C LEU A 306 8.48 -6.42 13.87
N ASP A 307 8.08 -6.56 12.62
CA ASP A 307 8.94 -7.01 11.54
C ASP A 307 10.07 -6.01 11.27
N ASP A 308 9.77 -4.71 11.23
CA ASP A 308 10.77 -3.67 11.04
C ASP A 308 11.78 -3.65 12.20
N LEU A 309 11.29 -3.75 13.45
CA LEU A 309 12.19 -3.85 14.62
C LEU A 309 13.08 -5.08 14.57
N SER A 310 12.53 -6.23 14.16
CA SER A 310 13.30 -7.48 14.05
C SER A 310 14.37 -7.38 12.96
N ASN A 311 14.03 -6.82 11.81
CA ASN A 311 14.97 -6.59 10.71
C ASN A 311 16.10 -5.62 11.11
N ARG A 312 15.77 -4.54 11.80
CA ARG A 312 16.79 -3.60 12.33
C ARG A 312 17.71 -4.27 13.34
N LEU A 313 17.15 -5.11 14.22
CA LEU A 313 17.93 -5.86 15.20
C LEU A 313 18.88 -6.86 14.50
N LEU A 314 18.40 -7.56 13.47
CA LEU A 314 19.21 -8.46 12.65
C LEU A 314 20.37 -7.72 11.97
N ARG A 315 20.12 -6.54 11.40
CA ARG A 315 21.18 -5.71 10.78
C ARG A 315 22.25 -5.29 11.79
N ILE A 316 21.85 -4.91 13.00
CA ILE A 316 22.79 -4.57 14.07
C ILE A 316 23.63 -5.79 14.46
N LEU A 317 23.02 -6.96 14.62
CA LEU A 317 23.69 -8.21 14.99
C LEU A 317 24.69 -8.69 13.92
N THR A 318 24.33 -8.54 12.64
CA THR A 318 25.17 -8.94 11.49
C THR A 318 26.21 -7.87 11.11
N GLY A 319 26.24 -6.74 11.80
CA GLY A 319 27.18 -5.65 11.51
C GLY A 319 26.87 -4.86 10.23
N GLN A 320 25.71 -5.07 9.64
CA GLN A 320 25.26 -4.34 8.44
C GLN A 320 24.64 -2.99 8.81
N GLY A 321 25.15 -2.22 9.71
CA GLY A 321 24.79 -0.86 10.08
C GLY A 321 23.32 -0.41 9.90
N THR A 322 22.92 0.66 10.58
CA THR A 322 21.58 1.28 10.41
C THR A 322 21.43 2.09 9.11
N ASP A 323 22.54 2.38 8.44
CA ASP A 323 22.55 2.99 7.12
C ASP A 323 22.43 1.88 6.08
N THR A 324 21.46 2.00 5.21
CA THR A 324 21.35 1.21 3.98
C THR A 324 22.54 1.52 3.07
N GLY A 325 23.70 0.99 3.44
CA GLY A 325 24.96 1.15 2.70
C GLY A 325 25.02 0.39 1.37
N ALA A 326 23.90 -0.11 0.86
CA ALA A 326 23.78 -0.50 -0.53
C ALA A 326 23.81 0.79 -1.37
N GLU A 327 24.80 0.95 -2.22
CA GLU A 327 24.87 2.02 -3.19
C GLU A 327 23.53 2.10 -3.92
N ILE A 328 22.90 3.28 -3.90
CA ILE A 328 21.63 3.49 -4.61
C ILE A 328 21.89 3.21 -6.09
N PRO A 329 21.20 2.24 -6.69
CA PRO A 329 21.44 1.89 -8.08
C PRO A 329 21.11 3.08 -9.00
N LYS A 330 21.66 3.06 -10.20
CA LYS A 330 21.26 4.03 -11.21
C LYS A 330 19.79 3.80 -11.57
N ASP A 331 19.00 4.89 -11.58
CA ASP A 331 17.54 4.84 -11.84
C ASP A 331 16.80 3.88 -10.89
N PRO A 332 16.81 4.13 -9.56
CA PRO A 332 16.31 3.20 -8.57
C PRO A 332 14.78 3.06 -8.63
N ILE A 333 14.31 1.83 -8.67
CA ILE A 333 12.90 1.47 -8.50
C ILE A 333 12.76 0.74 -7.16
N LEU A 334 12.06 1.39 -6.24
CA LEU A 334 11.88 0.89 -4.89
C LEU A 334 10.87 -0.26 -4.88
N ILE A 335 11.27 -1.39 -4.34
CA ILE A 335 10.36 -2.50 -4.05
C ILE A 335 10.29 -2.65 -2.53
N ALA A 336 9.08 -2.68 -2.01
CA ALA A 336 8.84 -2.90 -0.60
C ALA A 336 7.57 -3.75 -0.41
N ARG A 337 7.48 -4.46 0.71
CA ARG A 337 6.22 -5.08 1.09
C ARG A 337 5.19 -4.00 1.41
N ASN A 338 5.55 -3.08 2.28
CA ASN A 338 4.84 -1.86 2.60
C ASN A 338 5.88 -0.79 2.95
N ILE A 339 5.51 0.48 2.90
CA ILE A 339 6.41 1.58 3.25
C ILE A 339 5.65 2.69 3.98
N GLY A 340 6.29 3.26 4.99
CA GLY A 340 5.76 4.43 5.69
C GLY A 340 5.84 5.72 4.86
N PRO A 341 4.92 6.68 5.08
CA PRO A 341 4.92 7.95 4.36
C PRO A 341 6.18 8.78 4.64
N ALA A 342 6.72 8.72 5.86
CA ALA A 342 7.92 9.46 6.24
C ALA A 342 9.16 8.91 5.52
N GLU A 343 9.31 7.60 5.48
CA GLU A 343 10.42 6.94 4.77
C GLU A 343 10.37 7.21 3.28
N LEU A 344 9.17 7.19 2.68
CA LEU A 344 9.00 7.52 1.27
C LEU A 344 9.38 8.97 0.96
N LEU A 345 9.10 9.91 1.88
CA LEU A 345 9.51 11.31 1.75
C LEU A 345 11.03 11.48 1.85
N ASP A 346 11.70 10.68 2.67
CA ASP A 346 13.18 10.69 2.81
C ASP A 346 13.86 10.23 1.52
N TYR A 347 13.32 9.25 0.81
CA TYR A 347 13.81 8.85 -0.53
C TYR A 347 13.57 9.94 -1.59
N GLY A 348 12.50 10.69 -1.43
CA GLY A 348 12.18 11.85 -2.25
C GLY A 348 12.06 11.54 -3.74
N ARG A 349 12.52 12.51 -4.58
CA ARG A 349 12.43 12.43 -6.05
C ARG A 349 13.55 11.62 -6.70
N THR A 350 14.38 10.94 -5.96
CA THR A 350 15.44 10.08 -6.52
C THR A 350 14.85 8.81 -7.14
N LEU A 351 13.72 8.35 -6.62
CA LEU A 351 13.03 7.16 -7.10
C LEU A 351 12.40 7.37 -8.48
N LYS A 352 12.57 6.39 -9.36
CA LYS A 352 11.91 6.37 -10.69
C LYS A 352 10.52 5.77 -10.64
N ALA A 353 10.30 4.77 -9.79
CA ALA A 353 9.00 4.18 -9.48
C ALA A 353 9.02 3.48 -8.13
N ILE A 354 7.84 3.07 -7.69
CA ILE A 354 7.64 2.31 -6.45
C ILE A 354 6.73 1.12 -6.77
N VAL A 355 7.07 -0.04 -6.21
CA VAL A 355 6.23 -1.23 -6.26
C VAL A 355 6.02 -1.75 -4.85
N LEU A 356 4.77 -1.88 -4.45
CA LEU A 356 4.39 -2.39 -3.14
C LEU A 356 3.70 -3.75 -3.28
N GLU A 357 4.11 -4.70 -2.46
CA GLU A 357 3.48 -6.02 -2.40
C GLU A 357 2.11 -5.95 -1.72
N GLU A 358 1.98 -5.12 -0.70
CA GLU A 358 0.75 -4.92 0.07
C GLU A 358 0.38 -3.44 0.14
N GLY A 359 -0.91 -3.15 0.23
CA GLY A 359 -1.39 -1.78 0.41
C GLY A 359 -2.75 -1.53 -0.22
N SER A 360 -3.22 -0.30 -0.07
CA SER A 360 -4.42 0.17 -0.75
C SER A 360 -4.15 1.44 -1.56
N VAL A 361 -4.96 1.69 -2.57
CA VAL A 361 -4.88 2.92 -3.36
C VAL A 361 -5.11 4.18 -2.51
N GLY A 362 -5.77 4.03 -1.36
CA GLY A 362 -5.96 5.07 -0.36
C GLY A 362 -4.86 5.17 0.70
N SER A 363 -3.85 4.28 0.69
CA SER A 363 -2.79 4.28 1.70
C SER A 363 -1.97 5.58 1.72
N HIS A 364 -1.36 5.89 2.86
CA HIS A 364 -0.52 7.07 3.01
C HIS A 364 0.68 7.07 2.03
N ALA A 365 1.27 5.91 1.77
CA ALA A 365 2.34 5.76 0.78
C ALA A 365 1.86 6.12 -0.64
N ALA A 366 0.65 5.68 -1.02
CA ALA A 366 0.05 6.01 -2.31
C ALA A 366 -0.23 7.52 -2.44
N ILE A 367 -0.66 8.15 -1.36
CA ILE A 367 -0.88 9.61 -1.31
C ILE A 367 0.43 10.37 -1.54
N VAL A 368 1.51 9.95 -0.86
CA VAL A 368 2.84 10.57 -1.00
C VAL A 368 3.41 10.34 -2.40
N ALA A 369 3.33 9.12 -2.94
CA ALA A 369 3.80 8.81 -4.29
C ALA A 369 3.09 9.67 -5.35
N ARG A 370 1.76 9.88 -5.21
CA ARG A 370 0.99 10.79 -6.06
C ARG A 370 1.45 12.24 -5.93
N ALA A 371 1.70 12.72 -4.71
CA ALA A 371 2.19 14.07 -4.46
C ALA A 371 3.56 14.32 -5.08
N LEU A 372 4.43 13.31 -5.08
CA LEU A 372 5.74 13.34 -5.71
C LEU A 372 5.69 13.05 -7.22
N SER A 373 4.54 12.65 -7.76
CA SER A 373 4.34 12.19 -9.14
C SER A 373 5.25 11.01 -9.52
N ILE A 374 5.48 10.09 -8.59
CA ILE A 374 6.28 8.89 -8.79
C ILE A 374 5.34 7.74 -9.19
N PRO A 375 5.56 7.04 -10.32
CA PRO A 375 4.77 5.88 -10.71
C PRO A 375 4.71 4.84 -9.60
N LEU A 376 3.52 4.32 -9.30
CA LEU A 376 3.30 3.38 -8.20
C LEU A 376 2.39 2.24 -8.63
N VAL A 377 2.83 1.02 -8.39
CA VAL A 377 2.02 -0.20 -8.47
C VAL A 377 1.88 -0.77 -7.06
N ILE A 378 0.67 -1.18 -6.69
CA ILE A 378 0.32 -1.73 -5.37
C ILE A 378 -0.28 -3.13 -5.56
N ASN A 379 -0.15 -3.99 -4.56
CA ASN A 379 -0.61 -5.38 -4.59
C ASN A 379 0.08 -6.21 -5.69
N ALA A 380 1.39 -6.02 -5.87
CA ALA A 380 2.23 -6.88 -6.68
C ALA A 380 2.67 -8.08 -5.83
N GLU A 381 1.77 -9.07 -5.69
CA GLU A 381 1.95 -10.22 -4.80
C GLU A 381 3.27 -10.96 -5.04
N ASN A 382 3.99 -11.29 -3.98
CA ASN A 382 5.26 -12.03 -3.98
C ASN A 382 6.46 -11.32 -4.68
N ILE A 383 6.36 -10.05 -5.03
CA ILE A 383 7.45 -9.36 -5.72
C ILE A 383 8.70 -9.20 -4.84
N THR A 384 8.53 -9.04 -3.52
CA THR A 384 9.67 -8.91 -2.59
C THR A 384 10.45 -10.19 -2.43
N THR A 385 9.84 -11.34 -2.70
CA THR A 385 10.50 -12.65 -2.68
C THR A 385 11.22 -12.95 -3.98
N GLU A 386 10.70 -12.50 -5.11
CA GLU A 386 11.22 -12.78 -6.45
C GLU A 386 12.32 -11.81 -6.88
N ALA A 387 12.25 -10.55 -6.45
CA ALA A 387 13.17 -9.51 -6.88
C ALA A 387 14.50 -9.54 -6.11
N LEU A 388 15.61 -9.31 -6.81
CA LEU A 388 16.93 -9.11 -6.22
C LEU A 388 17.41 -7.68 -6.49
N ASN A 389 18.21 -7.12 -5.58
CA ASN A 389 18.82 -5.82 -5.79
C ASN A 389 19.63 -5.78 -7.08
N GLY A 390 19.37 -4.78 -7.93
CA GLY A 390 20.03 -4.61 -9.21
C GLY A 390 19.33 -5.27 -10.39
N ASP A 391 18.31 -6.10 -10.18
CA ASP A 391 17.52 -6.69 -11.27
C ASP A 391 16.95 -5.60 -12.20
N PRO A 392 16.97 -5.79 -13.53
CA PRO A 392 16.29 -4.89 -14.45
C PRO A 392 14.77 -4.99 -14.27
N ILE A 393 14.11 -3.85 -14.20
CA ILE A 393 12.67 -3.79 -13.96
C ILE A 393 11.99 -2.68 -14.76
N LEU A 394 10.77 -2.94 -15.24
CA LEU A 394 9.89 -1.99 -15.87
C LEU A 394 8.59 -1.87 -15.07
N VAL A 395 8.15 -0.66 -14.80
CA VAL A 395 6.93 -0.39 -14.03
C VAL A 395 5.99 0.47 -14.85
N ASP A 396 4.78 -0.04 -15.08
CA ASP A 396 3.67 0.68 -15.68
C ASP A 396 2.60 0.97 -14.60
N GLY A 397 2.73 2.08 -13.93
CA GLY A 397 1.78 2.52 -12.92
C GLY A 397 0.40 2.86 -13.49
N THR A 398 0.29 3.11 -14.80
CA THR A 398 -1.00 3.37 -15.48
C THR A 398 -1.81 2.10 -15.64
N GLN A 399 -1.16 0.99 -15.97
CA GLN A 399 -1.81 -0.30 -16.16
C GLN A 399 -1.74 -1.20 -14.92
N GLY A 400 -0.94 -0.84 -13.91
CA GLY A 400 -0.68 -1.68 -12.74
C GLY A 400 0.17 -2.91 -13.07
N ILE A 401 1.11 -2.78 -14.01
CA ILE A 401 1.92 -3.88 -14.52
C ILE A 401 3.39 -3.66 -14.16
N VAL A 402 4.05 -4.73 -13.73
CA VAL A 402 5.48 -4.75 -13.45
C VAL A 402 6.13 -5.92 -14.18
N HIS A 403 7.14 -5.64 -14.99
CA HIS A 403 7.98 -6.66 -15.63
C HIS A 403 9.32 -6.72 -14.89
N LEU A 404 9.59 -7.81 -14.21
CA LEU A 404 10.87 -8.10 -13.58
C LEU A 404 11.71 -8.92 -14.55
N ARG A 405 12.98 -8.53 -14.75
CA ARG A 405 13.88 -9.16 -15.71
C ARG A 405 13.25 -9.29 -17.12
N PRO A 406 12.76 -8.17 -17.70
CA PRO A 406 12.05 -8.21 -18.98
C PRO A 406 12.96 -8.61 -20.14
N ASP A 407 12.37 -9.29 -21.13
CA ASP A 407 13.05 -9.61 -22.40
C ASP A 407 13.34 -8.34 -23.21
N ASP A 408 14.35 -8.38 -24.08
CA ASP A 408 14.77 -7.24 -24.90
C ASP A 408 13.64 -6.65 -25.76
N THR A 409 12.73 -7.48 -26.24
CA THR A 409 11.54 -7.03 -27.01
C THR A 409 10.61 -6.16 -26.16
N VAL A 410 10.37 -6.57 -24.92
CA VAL A 410 9.55 -5.82 -23.95
C VAL A 410 10.26 -4.54 -23.54
N VAL A 411 11.57 -4.59 -23.29
CA VAL A 411 12.42 -3.43 -22.98
C VAL A 411 12.36 -2.40 -24.10
N SER A 412 12.44 -2.83 -25.35
CA SER A 412 12.40 -1.95 -26.52
C SER A 412 11.06 -1.23 -26.64
N ALA A 413 9.95 -1.98 -26.63
CA ALA A 413 8.61 -1.43 -26.71
C ALA A 413 8.30 -0.46 -25.55
N PHE A 414 8.77 -0.81 -24.34
CA PHE A 414 8.57 0.03 -23.17
C PHE A 414 9.42 1.30 -23.20
N SER A 415 10.63 1.22 -23.73
CA SER A 415 11.52 2.37 -23.93
C SER A 415 10.94 3.35 -24.95
N GLU A 416 10.33 2.85 -26.03
CA GLU A 416 9.60 3.67 -27.00
C GLU A 416 8.40 4.40 -26.35
N LYS A 417 7.64 3.67 -25.51
CA LYS A 417 6.54 4.26 -24.72
C LYS A 417 7.03 5.41 -23.85
N ILE A 418 8.10 5.19 -23.06
CA ILE A 418 8.70 6.23 -22.20
C ILE A 418 9.19 7.42 -23.04
N ALA A 419 9.85 7.17 -24.16
CA ALA A 419 10.34 8.24 -25.03
C ALA A 419 9.19 9.06 -25.62
N MET A 420 8.09 8.40 -26.00
CA MET A 420 6.89 9.07 -26.48
C MET A 420 6.21 9.91 -25.38
N GLU A 421 6.12 9.38 -24.16
CA GLU A 421 5.60 10.10 -23.00
C GLU A 421 6.50 11.33 -22.67
N ALA A 422 7.82 11.17 -22.68
CA ALA A 422 8.76 12.28 -22.47
C ALA A 422 8.62 13.38 -23.53
N LYS A 423 8.49 13.00 -24.81
CA LYS A 423 8.24 13.96 -25.91
C LYS A 423 6.92 14.71 -25.73
N ASN A 424 5.88 14.01 -25.29
CA ASN A 424 4.60 14.63 -24.98
C ASN A 424 4.73 15.60 -23.79
N GLN A 425 5.47 15.23 -22.74
CA GLN A 425 5.72 16.12 -21.60
C GLN A 425 6.45 17.40 -21.99
N GLU A 426 7.46 17.34 -22.88
CA GLU A 426 8.12 18.54 -23.40
C GLU A 426 7.13 19.45 -24.18
N ARG A 427 6.25 18.85 -24.99
CA ARG A 427 5.19 19.57 -25.68
C ARG A 427 4.24 20.27 -24.69
N TYR A 428 3.87 19.58 -23.63
CA TYR A 428 2.99 20.13 -22.59
C TYR A 428 3.66 21.24 -21.79
N LYS A 429 4.96 21.12 -21.50
CA LYS A 429 5.74 22.17 -20.85
C LYS A 429 5.77 23.44 -21.69
N ALA A 430 5.88 23.33 -23.02
CA ALA A 430 5.84 24.49 -23.92
C ALA A 430 4.49 25.23 -23.86
N LEU A 431 3.39 24.51 -23.62
CA LEU A 431 2.05 25.09 -23.49
C LEU A 431 1.74 25.66 -22.10
N ARG A 432 2.64 25.58 -21.14
CA ARG A 432 2.38 25.94 -19.74
C ARG A 432 1.81 27.35 -19.59
N ASN A 433 2.41 28.33 -20.23
CA ASN A 433 2.03 29.74 -20.12
C ASN A 433 0.99 30.18 -21.16
N GLU A 434 0.63 29.29 -22.09
CA GLU A 434 -0.39 29.56 -23.10
C GLU A 434 -1.80 29.41 -22.51
N PRO A 435 -2.75 30.27 -22.90
CA PRO A 435 -4.14 30.10 -22.48
C PRO A 435 -4.74 28.83 -23.11
N ALA A 436 -5.66 28.16 -22.37
CA ALA A 436 -6.44 27.07 -22.92
C ALA A 436 -7.58 27.62 -23.79
N LYS A 437 -7.21 28.18 -24.96
CA LYS A 437 -8.14 28.81 -25.90
C LYS A 437 -8.42 27.86 -27.06
N THR A 438 -9.67 27.59 -27.34
CA THR A 438 -10.13 26.71 -28.39
C THR A 438 -10.08 27.40 -29.77
N THR A 439 -10.27 26.64 -30.87
CA THR A 439 -10.20 27.21 -32.23
C THR A 439 -11.38 28.14 -32.56
N ASP A 440 -12.52 27.98 -31.87
CA ASP A 440 -13.67 28.88 -31.88
C ASP A 440 -13.56 30.06 -30.88
N GLY A 441 -12.39 30.23 -30.26
CA GLY A 441 -12.10 31.40 -29.47
C GLY A 441 -12.49 31.35 -28.00
N LYS A 442 -13.12 30.28 -27.52
CA LYS A 442 -13.50 30.11 -26.09
C LYS A 442 -12.29 29.83 -25.24
N THR A 443 -12.18 30.51 -24.09
CA THR A 443 -11.11 30.28 -23.13
C THR A 443 -11.65 29.49 -21.95
N ILE A 444 -11.00 28.36 -21.63
CA ILE A 444 -11.35 27.48 -20.51
C ILE A 444 -10.38 27.70 -19.36
N ASP A 445 -10.91 27.85 -18.17
CA ASP A 445 -10.12 28.01 -16.95
C ASP A 445 -9.70 26.63 -16.43
N LEU A 446 -8.38 26.33 -16.48
CA LEU A 446 -7.83 25.07 -16.05
C LEU A 446 -7.16 25.22 -14.67
N ARG A 447 -7.73 24.60 -13.66
CA ARG A 447 -7.30 24.60 -12.27
C ARG A 447 -6.76 23.26 -11.83
N MET A 448 -5.96 23.24 -10.76
CA MET A 448 -5.49 21.99 -10.20
C MET A 448 -6.25 21.58 -8.93
N ASN A 449 -6.32 20.26 -8.71
CA ASN A 449 -6.68 19.66 -7.43
C ASN A 449 -5.41 19.46 -6.60
N ALA A 450 -5.46 19.73 -5.31
CA ALA A 450 -4.40 19.48 -4.35
C ALA A 450 -4.94 19.10 -2.97
N GLY A 451 -4.15 18.48 -2.13
CA GLY A 451 -4.47 18.16 -0.74
C GLY A 451 -3.23 18.20 0.16
N LEU A 452 -2.03 18.20 -0.42
CA LEU A 452 -0.76 18.25 0.28
C LEU A 452 0.07 19.48 -0.11
N MET A 453 0.87 19.98 0.83
CA MET A 453 1.84 21.06 0.55
C MET A 453 2.84 20.69 -0.53
N ALA A 454 3.22 19.42 -0.62
CA ALA A 454 4.16 18.91 -1.62
C ALA A 454 3.64 19.03 -3.07
N GLU A 455 2.32 19.15 -3.26
CA GLU A 455 1.70 19.30 -4.59
C GLU A 455 1.72 20.76 -5.10
N LEU A 456 1.78 21.74 -4.21
CA LEU A 456 1.67 23.16 -4.56
C LEU A 456 2.74 23.70 -5.53
N PRO A 457 4.01 23.23 -5.54
CA PRO A 457 4.95 23.60 -6.59
C PRO A 457 4.43 23.30 -8.00
N SER A 458 3.55 22.28 -8.13
CA SER A 458 2.91 21.93 -9.39
C SER A 458 1.92 22.97 -9.89
N LEU A 459 1.42 23.86 -9.05
CA LEU A 459 0.56 24.99 -9.46
C LEU A 459 1.25 25.89 -10.50
N ILE A 460 2.55 26.09 -10.31
CA ILE A 460 3.35 26.92 -11.24
C ILE A 460 3.84 26.07 -12.40
N SER A 461 4.35 24.87 -12.14
CA SER A 461 4.95 24.03 -13.18
C SER A 461 3.94 23.46 -14.18
N SER A 462 2.67 23.25 -13.81
CA SER A 462 1.60 22.80 -14.72
C SER A 462 0.98 23.93 -15.53
N GLY A 463 1.14 25.19 -15.10
CA GLY A 463 0.45 26.34 -15.70
C GLY A 463 -1.03 26.43 -15.36
N ALA A 464 -1.45 25.87 -14.21
CA ALA A 464 -2.79 26.03 -13.68
C ALA A 464 -3.07 27.49 -13.28
N SER A 465 -4.31 27.95 -13.48
CA SER A 465 -4.76 29.29 -13.11
C SER A 465 -4.93 29.47 -11.59
N GLY A 466 -5.25 28.38 -10.87
CA GLY A 466 -5.46 28.35 -9.45
C GLY A 466 -5.64 26.91 -8.93
N VAL A 467 -5.99 26.80 -7.66
CA VAL A 467 -6.38 25.53 -7.03
C VAL A 467 -7.90 25.50 -6.93
N GLY A 468 -8.53 24.71 -7.79
CA GLY A 468 -10.01 24.61 -7.84
C GLY A 468 -10.57 23.68 -6.77
N LEU A 469 -9.73 22.82 -6.18
CA LEU A 469 -10.10 21.97 -5.05
C LEU A 469 -8.87 21.72 -4.17
N PHE A 470 -8.82 22.33 -3.00
CA PHE A 470 -7.88 21.94 -1.96
C PHE A 470 -8.58 21.04 -0.94
N ARG A 471 -8.18 19.76 -0.91
CA ARG A 471 -8.73 18.73 -0.03
C ARG A 471 -8.12 18.87 1.35
N THR A 472 -8.91 19.29 2.32
CA THR A 472 -8.42 19.51 3.69
C THR A 472 -8.40 18.25 4.54
N GLU A 473 -9.15 17.22 4.16
CA GLU A 473 -9.30 15.97 4.91
C GLU A 473 -7.98 15.22 5.08
N LEU A 474 -7.06 15.29 4.12
CA LEU A 474 -5.77 14.59 4.22
C LEU A 474 -4.98 14.98 5.46
N GLN A 475 -5.12 16.23 5.91
CA GLN A 475 -4.46 16.73 7.12
C GLN A 475 -5.06 16.15 8.41
N PHE A 476 -6.29 15.70 8.35
CA PHE A 476 -6.97 15.04 9.46
C PHE A 476 -6.74 13.53 9.44
N LEU A 477 -6.66 12.93 8.25
CA LEU A 477 -6.42 11.50 8.05
C LEU A 477 -5.00 11.08 8.42
N ILE A 478 -4.01 11.94 8.12
CA ILE A 478 -2.59 11.68 8.42
C ILE A 478 -2.29 11.74 9.92
N ARG A 479 -3.20 12.22 10.77
CA ARG A 479 -2.97 12.46 12.20
C ARG A 479 -3.80 11.53 13.09
N ASN A 480 -3.19 11.08 14.19
CA ASN A 480 -3.89 10.29 15.21
C ASN A 480 -4.65 11.12 16.23
N GLN A 481 -4.59 12.43 16.13
CA GLN A 481 -5.29 13.38 17.02
C GLN A 481 -5.88 14.53 16.20
N MET A 482 -6.97 15.11 16.72
CA MET A 482 -7.60 16.29 16.14
C MET A 482 -6.59 17.42 15.99
N PRO A 483 -6.36 17.96 14.77
CA PRO A 483 -5.44 19.06 14.55
C PRO A 483 -5.85 20.29 15.37
N LYS A 484 -4.90 20.96 15.99
CA LYS A 484 -5.19 22.23 16.69
C LYS A 484 -5.45 23.35 15.69
N ARG A 485 -6.30 24.32 16.07
CA ARG A 485 -6.59 25.49 15.24
C ARG A 485 -5.32 26.24 14.80
N SER A 486 -4.31 26.36 15.66
CA SER A 486 -3.04 27.00 15.33
C SER A 486 -2.25 26.27 14.26
N GLU A 487 -2.31 24.96 14.25
CA GLU A 487 -1.66 24.10 13.25
C GLU A 487 -2.36 24.23 11.88
N LEU A 488 -3.70 24.16 11.88
CA LEU A 488 -4.49 24.39 10.68
C LEU A 488 -4.28 25.79 10.10
N LYS A 489 -4.26 26.83 10.96
CA LYS A 489 -3.93 28.20 10.55
C LYS A 489 -2.58 28.25 9.85
N LYS A 490 -1.53 27.69 10.48
CA LYS A 490 -0.17 27.66 9.91
C LYS A 490 -0.13 26.96 8.54
N LEU A 491 -0.82 25.84 8.42
CA LEU A 491 -0.93 25.11 7.16
C LEU A 491 -1.61 25.95 6.07
N TYR A 492 -2.81 26.45 6.34
CA TYR A 492 -3.58 27.23 5.35
C TYR A 492 -2.88 28.52 4.95
N SER A 493 -2.18 29.20 5.89
CA SER A 493 -1.33 30.34 5.55
C SER A 493 -0.24 29.98 4.56
N ARG A 494 0.47 28.85 4.77
CA ARG A 494 1.50 28.35 3.85
C ARG A 494 0.92 27.98 2.47
N VAL A 495 -0.29 27.41 2.45
CA VAL A 495 -0.99 27.10 1.17
C VAL A 495 -1.25 28.38 0.38
N LEU A 496 -1.82 29.41 1.03
CA LEU A 496 -2.12 30.70 0.41
C LEU A 496 -0.83 31.43 -0.05
N GLU A 497 0.24 31.35 0.72
CA GLU A 497 1.56 31.90 0.37
C GLU A 497 2.16 31.19 -0.87
N ALA A 498 2.10 29.85 -0.88
CA ALA A 498 2.59 29.05 -1.99
C ALA A 498 1.81 29.28 -3.30
N ALA A 499 0.52 29.62 -3.17
CA ALA A 499 -0.34 29.96 -4.32
C ALA A 499 0.02 31.29 -4.99
N LYS A 500 0.83 32.15 -4.36
CA LYS A 500 1.33 33.42 -4.93
C LYS A 500 0.22 34.33 -5.49
N GLY A 501 -0.87 34.44 -4.76
CA GLY A 501 -2.02 35.28 -5.13
C GLY A 501 -3.01 34.65 -6.10
N LYS A 502 -2.77 33.43 -6.59
CA LYS A 502 -3.77 32.66 -7.33
C LYS A 502 -4.88 32.16 -6.37
N GLU A 503 -6.08 32.04 -6.87
CA GLU A 503 -7.24 31.56 -6.07
C GLU A 503 -7.02 30.12 -5.58
N VAL A 504 -7.37 29.87 -4.31
CA VAL A 504 -7.42 28.53 -3.71
C VAL A 504 -8.80 28.32 -3.11
N ILE A 505 -9.51 27.32 -3.61
CA ILE A 505 -10.81 26.91 -3.06
C ILE A 505 -10.59 25.81 -2.02
N PHE A 506 -10.78 26.13 -0.75
CA PHE A 506 -10.68 25.18 0.35
C PHE A 506 -12.00 24.44 0.53
N ARG A 507 -12.00 23.13 0.32
CA ARG A 507 -13.13 22.29 0.68
C ARG A 507 -13.11 22.05 2.20
N THR A 508 -14.22 22.28 2.90
CA THR A 508 -14.33 21.89 4.30
C THR A 508 -14.26 20.37 4.44
N LEU A 509 -14.03 19.91 5.67
CA LEU A 509 -13.72 18.53 5.99
C LEU A 509 -14.73 17.54 5.39
N ASP A 510 -14.26 16.61 4.57
CA ASP A 510 -15.01 15.51 3.96
C ASP A 510 -14.51 14.17 4.51
N ILE A 511 -15.04 13.81 5.67
CA ILE A 511 -14.79 12.55 6.38
C ILE A 511 -16.10 11.82 6.64
N GLY A 512 -16.03 10.51 6.78
CA GLY A 512 -17.17 9.64 7.07
C GLY A 512 -16.68 8.30 7.60
N SER A 513 -17.57 7.34 7.77
CA SER A 513 -17.23 5.98 8.21
C SER A 513 -16.39 5.20 7.18
N ASP A 514 -16.30 5.69 5.94
CA ASP A 514 -15.38 5.20 4.90
C ASP A 514 -13.93 5.70 5.10
N LYS A 515 -13.75 6.78 5.87
CA LYS A 515 -12.46 7.40 6.18
C LYS A 515 -12.34 7.59 7.68
N VAL A 516 -12.12 6.49 8.39
CA VAL A 516 -12.11 6.47 9.86
C VAL A 516 -10.95 7.31 10.40
N LEU A 517 -11.28 8.33 11.19
CA LEU A 517 -10.30 9.04 12.00
C LEU A 517 -10.09 8.28 13.31
N SER A 518 -8.85 7.95 13.64
CA SER A 518 -8.50 7.17 14.84
C SER A 518 -9.02 7.78 16.17
N TYR A 519 -9.32 9.07 16.17
CA TYR A 519 -9.81 9.84 17.31
C TYR A 519 -11.31 10.18 17.25
N MET A 520 -12.05 9.66 16.28
CA MET A 520 -13.51 9.73 16.20
C MET A 520 -14.14 8.37 16.50
N PRO A 521 -15.36 8.32 17.06
CA PRO A 521 -16.05 7.05 17.27
C PRO A 521 -16.16 6.28 15.96
N ASN A 522 -15.74 5.01 15.96
CA ASN A 522 -15.93 4.14 14.82
C ASN A 522 -17.41 3.78 14.73
N ILE A 523 -18.11 4.31 13.73
CA ILE A 523 -19.51 4.02 13.45
C ILE A 523 -19.51 3.02 12.30
N ASN A 524 -19.95 1.80 12.60
CA ASN A 524 -20.09 0.78 11.58
C ASN A 524 -21.39 1.01 10.80
N GLU A 525 -21.29 1.60 9.61
CA GLU A 525 -22.40 1.86 8.70
C GLU A 525 -22.40 0.85 7.55
N ALA A 526 -23.58 0.31 7.23
CA ALA A 526 -23.70 -0.62 6.10
C ALA A 526 -23.38 0.03 4.75
N ASN A 527 -23.62 1.33 4.61
CA ASN A 527 -23.37 2.12 3.40
C ASN A 527 -22.66 3.45 3.74
N PRO A 528 -21.36 3.43 4.02
CA PRO A 528 -20.61 4.61 4.47
C PRO A 528 -20.73 5.82 3.54
N ALA A 529 -20.72 5.60 2.22
CA ALA A 529 -20.84 6.67 1.24
C ALA A 529 -22.18 7.45 1.32
N LEU A 530 -23.24 6.78 1.75
CA LEU A 530 -24.58 7.34 1.94
C LEU A 530 -24.87 7.76 3.38
N GLY A 531 -23.95 7.50 4.29
CA GLY A 531 -24.13 7.62 5.73
C GLY A 531 -23.81 9.01 6.31
N TRP A 532 -23.36 9.01 7.54
CA TRP A 532 -23.02 10.20 8.31
C TRP A 532 -21.59 10.66 7.95
N ARG A 533 -21.52 11.59 6.98
CA ARG A 533 -20.26 12.11 6.45
C ARG A 533 -20.34 13.57 6.04
N ALA A 534 -19.18 14.18 5.83
CA ALA A 534 -19.01 15.51 5.22
C ALA A 534 -19.85 16.59 5.93
N ILE A 535 -20.71 17.29 5.18
CA ILE A 535 -21.55 18.36 5.74
C ILE A 535 -22.48 17.86 6.84
N ARG A 536 -22.96 16.62 6.80
CA ARG A 536 -23.85 16.05 7.83
C ARG A 536 -23.14 16.00 9.18
N ILE A 537 -21.88 15.53 9.22
CA ILE A 537 -21.06 15.59 10.44
C ILE A 537 -20.85 17.05 10.87
N ALA A 538 -20.56 17.91 9.91
CA ALA A 538 -20.22 19.30 10.19
C ALA A 538 -21.39 20.10 10.80
N LEU A 539 -22.63 19.81 10.42
CA LEU A 539 -23.83 20.44 10.98
C LEU A 539 -24.22 19.84 12.34
N ASP A 540 -24.16 18.50 12.49
CA ASP A 540 -24.43 17.83 13.76
C ASP A 540 -23.36 18.13 14.83
N ARG A 541 -22.10 18.34 14.42
CA ARG A 541 -20.98 18.69 15.30
C ARG A 541 -20.29 19.99 14.85
N PRO A 542 -20.95 21.13 14.99
CA PRO A 542 -20.49 22.41 14.43
C PRO A 542 -19.17 22.92 15.02
N SER A 543 -18.70 22.36 16.14
CA SER A 543 -17.41 22.71 16.74
C SER A 543 -16.22 22.41 15.82
N ILE A 544 -16.27 21.31 15.07
CA ILE A 544 -15.21 20.89 14.13
C ILE A 544 -15.14 21.89 12.96
N MET A 545 -16.28 22.12 12.30
CA MET A 545 -16.38 23.07 11.19
C MET A 545 -16.04 24.49 11.63
N ARG A 546 -16.50 24.92 12.82
CA ARG A 546 -16.16 26.22 13.39
C ARG A 546 -14.65 26.39 13.52
N MET A 547 -13.97 25.42 14.15
CA MET A 547 -12.52 25.47 14.32
C MET A 547 -11.78 25.57 12.97
N GLN A 548 -12.25 24.84 11.95
CA GLN A 548 -11.67 24.88 10.60
C GLN A 548 -11.88 26.25 9.95
N ILE A 549 -13.10 26.81 10.03
CA ILE A 549 -13.43 28.13 9.48
C ILE A 549 -12.64 29.24 10.20
N GLU A 550 -12.52 29.20 11.53
CA GLU A 550 -11.68 30.13 12.31
C GLU A 550 -10.21 30.07 11.83
N ALA A 551 -9.67 28.86 11.58
CA ALA A 551 -8.32 28.69 11.09
C ALA A 551 -8.14 29.26 9.68
N LEU A 552 -9.11 29.05 8.76
CA LEU A 552 -9.11 29.57 7.39
C LEU A 552 -9.18 31.12 7.38
N ILE A 553 -10.10 31.71 8.15
CA ILE A 553 -10.24 33.17 8.25
C ILE A 553 -8.95 33.80 8.75
N ARG A 554 -8.36 33.26 9.83
CA ARG A 554 -7.08 33.75 10.38
C ARG A 554 -5.88 33.50 9.45
N ALA A 555 -5.93 32.45 8.63
CA ALA A 555 -4.90 32.15 7.67
C ALA A 555 -4.92 33.09 6.47
N ALA A 556 -6.09 33.55 6.09
CA ALA A 556 -6.27 34.50 4.98
C ALA A 556 -5.57 35.85 5.25
N ASP A 557 -5.61 36.34 6.48
CA ASP A 557 -4.88 37.55 6.94
C ASP A 557 -4.98 38.73 5.92
N GLY A 558 -6.21 39.08 5.52
CA GLY A 558 -6.51 40.13 4.58
C GLY A 558 -6.47 39.71 3.11
N ARG A 559 -6.10 38.46 2.78
CA ARG A 559 -6.22 37.88 1.42
C ARG A 559 -7.66 37.46 1.15
N ASN A 560 -8.01 37.24 -0.11
CA ASN A 560 -9.30 36.65 -0.48
C ASN A 560 -9.34 35.18 -0.05
N LEU A 561 -10.51 34.71 0.32
CA LEU A 561 -10.74 33.35 0.82
C LEU A 561 -11.94 32.72 0.09
N SER A 562 -11.75 31.57 -0.50
CA SER A 562 -12.82 30.76 -1.10
C SER A 562 -13.00 29.46 -0.32
N ILE A 563 -14.22 29.23 0.19
CA ILE A 563 -14.61 28.05 0.98
C ILE A 563 -15.69 27.30 0.23
N MET A 564 -15.62 25.99 0.22
CA MET A 564 -16.59 25.13 -0.43
C MET A 564 -17.07 24.02 0.50
N PHE A 565 -18.39 23.86 0.61
CA PHE A 565 -18.98 22.79 1.42
C PHE A 565 -19.24 21.54 0.57
N PRO A 566 -18.71 20.35 1.01
CA PRO A 566 -18.94 19.08 0.31
C PRO A 566 -20.32 18.52 0.63
N LEU A 567 -20.81 17.63 -0.26
CA LEU A 567 -21.97 16.75 -0.09
C LEU A 567 -23.28 17.49 0.30
N ILE A 568 -23.48 18.70 -0.19
CA ILE A 568 -24.76 19.40 0.00
C ILE A 568 -25.87 18.66 -0.75
N SER A 569 -26.93 18.31 -0.03
CA SER A 569 -28.08 17.55 -0.58
C SER A 569 -29.36 18.36 -0.60
N GLN A 570 -29.47 19.37 0.27
CA GLN A 570 -30.61 20.28 0.40
C GLN A 570 -30.15 21.72 0.62
N ASP A 571 -30.97 22.68 0.20
CA ASP A 571 -30.72 24.13 0.36
C ASP A 571 -30.43 24.50 1.81
N SER A 572 -31.17 23.93 2.77
CA SER A 572 -31.06 24.21 4.20
C SER A 572 -29.67 23.93 4.76
N GLU A 573 -29.03 22.86 4.31
CA GLU A 573 -27.65 22.50 4.75
C GLU A 573 -26.65 23.59 4.36
N PHE A 574 -26.78 24.15 3.17
CA PHE A 574 -25.94 25.25 2.70
C PHE A 574 -26.16 26.51 3.52
N TYR A 575 -27.46 26.90 3.76
CA TYR A 575 -27.76 28.10 4.51
C TYR A 575 -27.29 28.00 5.97
N GLU A 576 -27.42 26.83 6.60
CA GLU A 576 -26.93 26.61 7.96
C GLU A 576 -25.41 26.70 8.03
N ALA A 577 -24.71 26.10 7.08
CA ALA A 577 -23.24 26.17 6.99
C ALA A 577 -22.76 27.62 6.73
N ARG A 578 -23.42 28.34 5.82
CA ARG A 578 -23.13 29.77 5.56
C ARG A 578 -23.33 30.64 6.78
N ALA A 579 -24.44 30.45 7.51
CA ALA A 579 -24.71 31.18 8.75
C ALA A 579 -23.61 30.94 9.81
N LEU A 580 -23.04 29.76 9.86
CA LEU A 580 -21.89 29.48 10.73
C LEU A 580 -20.65 30.27 10.30
N VAL A 581 -20.35 30.38 9.01
CA VAL A 581 -19.24 31.21 8.50
C VAL A 581 -19.44 32.68 8.90
N ASP A 582 -20.64 33.24 8.71
CA ASP A 582 -20.97 34.61 9.03
C ASP A 582 -20.83 34.88 10.53
N LYS A 583 -21.27 33.93 11.36
CA LYS A 583 -21.13 34.00 12.83
C LYS A 583 -19.65 33.98 13.24
N VAL A 584 -18.85 33.12 12.65
CA VAL A 584 -17.41 33.01 12.94
C VAL A 584 -16.71 34.30 12.49
N LEU A 585 -16.97 34.77 11.28
CA LEU A 585 -16.39 36.00 10.72
C LEU A 585 -16.70 37.22 11.63
N SER A 586 -17.95 37.35 12.08
CA SER A 586 -18.36 38.40 13.00
C SER A 586 -17.65 38.29 14.36
N GLY A 587 -17.41 37.04 14.81
CA GLY A 587 -16.64 36.77 16.03
C GLY A 587 -15.17 37.18 15.91
N GLU A 588 -14.53 36.80 14.80
CA GLU A 588 -13.13 37.14 14.55
C GLU A 588 -12.91 38.65 14.41
N LYS A 589 -13.83 39.35 13.74
CA LYS A 589 -13.84 40.84 13.70
C LYS A 589 -13.90 41.47 15.09
N ARG A 590 -14.78 40.98 15.96
CA ARG A 590 -14.90 41.50 17.37
C ARG A 590 -13.65 41.25 18.19
N LEU A 591 -12.93 40.15 17.90
CA LEU A 591 -11.66 39.83 18.56
C LEU A 591 -10.46 40.64 18.00
N GLY A 592 -10.69 41.54 17.02
CA GLY A 592 -9.65 42.37 16.40
C GLY A 592 -8.72 41.60 15.45
N HIS A 593 -9.09 40.40 15.04
CA HIS A 593 -8.29 39.67 14.04
C HIS A 593 -8.50 40.25 12.64
N LYS A 594 -7.45 40.28 11.87
CA LYS A 594 -7.52 40.68 10.46
C LYS A 594 -8.29 39.63 9.67
N THR A 595 -9.38 40.02 9.05
CA THR A 595 -10.27 39.14 8.29
C THR A 595 -9.96 39.21 6.80
N PRO A 596 -10.41 38.24 6.00
CA PRO A 596 -10.31 38.30 4.55
C PRO A 596 -10.92 39.57 3.96
N ASN A 597 -10.38 40.09 2.86
CA ASN A 597 -10.96 41.21 2.13
C ASN A 597 -12.28 40.79 1.45
N GLU A 598 -12.28 39.59 0.89
CA GLU A 598 -13.47 38.99 0.28
C GLU A 598 -13.56 37.52 0.69
N ILE A 599 -14.77 37.03 0.97
CA ILE A 599 -15.04 35.60 1.20
C ILE A 599 -16.04 35.14 0.16
N LYS A 600 -15.68 34.10 -0.60
CA LYS A 600 -16.59 33.39 -1.49
C LYS A 600 -16.98 32.06 -0.85
N ILE A 601 -18.26 31.79 -0.80
CA ILE A 601 -18.82 30.56 -0.20
C ILE A 601 -19.55 29.79 -1.30
N GLY A 602 -18.99 28.65 -1.66
CA GLY A 602 -19.53 27.73 -2.68
C GLY A 602 -20.07 26.43 -2.11
N ALA A 603 -20.75 25.70 -2.96
CA ALA A 603 -21.22 24.34 -2.68
C ALA A 603 -20.65 23.35 -3.69
N MET A 604 -20.41 22.11 -3.24
CA MET A 604 -20.08 21.01 -4.12
C MET A 604 -21.35 20.24 -4.47
N LEU A 605 -21.64 20.14 -5.77
CA LEU A 605 -22.74 19.35 -6.29
C LEU A 605 -22.24 17.93 -6.48
N GLU A 606 -22.56 17.08 -5.54
CA GLU A 606 -22.18 15.67 -5.49
C GLU A 606 -23.41 14.75 -5.41
N THR A 607 -24.54 15.29 -5.03
CA THR A 607 -25.82 14.58 -4.97
C THR A 607 -26.76 15.05 -6.09
N PRO A 608 -27.45 14.14 -6.79
CA PRO A 608 -28.37 14.52 -7.86
C PRO A 608 -29.52 15.43 -7.39
N SER A 609 -29.93 15.33 -6.12
CA SER A 609 -30.99 16.15 -5.53
C SER A 609 -30.70 17.66 -5.60
N LEU A 610 -29.45 18.07 -5.43
CA LEU A 610 -29.08 19.48 -5.38
C LEU A 610 -29.30 20.21 -6.71
N ALA A 611 -29.31 19.50 -7.85
CA ALA A 611 -29.65 20.10 -9.13
C ALA A 611 -31.09 20.64 -9.19
N TYR A 612 -31.97 20.15 -8.33
CA TYR A 612 -33.37 20.55 -8.22
C TYR A 612 -33.62 21.53 -7.08
N ALA A 613 -32.57 22.06 -6.46
CA ALA A 613 -32.66 23.12 -5.43
C ALA A 613 -33.37 24.37 -5.98
N SER A 614 -33.82 25.24 -5.11
CA SER A 614 -34.51 26.48 -5.49
C SER A 614 -33.61 27.43 -6.29
N GLU A 615 -34.17 28.35 -7.06
CA GLU A 615 -33.39 29.42 -7.71
C GLU A 615 -32.71 30.32 -6.71
N ASN A 616 -33.32 30.49 -5.54
CA ASN A 616 -32.72 31.23 -4.41
C ASN A 616 -31.40 30.60 -3.95
N PHE A 617 -31.32 29.28 -3.93
CA PHE A 617 -30.07 28.58 -3.62
C PHE A 617 -28.98 28.91 -4.64
N PHE A 618 -29.25 28.74 -5.93
CA PHE A 618 -28.28 29.05 -6.98
C PHE A 618 -27.85 30.52 -6.97
N SER A 619 -28.73 31.45 -6.62
CA SER A 619 -28.40 32.87 -6.46
C SER A 619 -27.61 33.15 -5.19
N ALA A 620 -27.72 32.32 -4.15
CA ALA A 620 -27.07 32.51 -2.87
C ALA A 620 -25.64 31.96 -2.84
N VAL A 621 -25.31 30.95 -3.66
CA VAL A 621 -23.95 30.41 -3.74
C VAL A 621 -23.06 31.31 -4.58
N ASP A 622 -21.86 31.63 -4.11
CA ASP A 622 -20.91 32.45 -4.86
C ASP A 622 -20.26 31.67 -6.05
N PHE A 623 -20.25 30.36 -5.96
CA PHE A 623 -19.86 29.44 -7.04
C PHE A 623 -20.34 28.00 -6.75
N LEU A 624 -20.50 27.20 -7.80
CA LEU A 624 -20.85 25.79 -7.71
C LEU A 624 -19.71 24.96 -8.32
N SER A 625 -19.28 23.88 -7.64
CA SER A 625 -18.32 22.94 -8.17
C SER A 625 -18.93 21.54 -8.26
N VAL A 626 -18.90 20.92 -9.44
CA VAL A 626 -19.45 19.58 -9.62
C VAL A 626 -18.40 18.55 -9.21
N GLY A 627 -18.67 17.80 -8.15
CA GLY A 627 -17.84 16.69 -7.66
C GLY A 627 -18.14 15.41 -8.43
N GLY A 628 -17.59 15.29 -9.65
CA GLY A 628 -17.97 14.26 -10.61
C GLY A 628 -17.86 12.82 -10.14
N ASN A 629 -16.96 12.51 -9.21
CA ASN A 629 -16.77 11.15 -8.71
C ASN A 629 -17.97 10.68 -7.87
N ASP A 630 -18.33 11.45 -6.84
CA ASP A 630 -19.46 11.12 -5.97
C ASP A 630 -20.79 11.35 -6.70
N LEU A 631 -20.89 12.41 -7.52
CA LEU A 631 -22.08 12.65 -8.34
C LEU A 631 -22.39 11.46 -9.28
N LYS A 632 -21.38 10.93 -9.96
CA LYS A 632 -21.55 9.76 -10.85
C LYS A 632 -21.97 8.52 -10.06
N GLN A 633 -21.37 8.29 -8.90
CA GLN A 633 -21.74 7.20 -7.99
C GLN A 633 -23.22 7.25 -7.61
N PHE A 634 -23.71 8.42 -7.20
CA PHE A 634 -25.10 8.58 -6.74
C PHE A 634 -26.09 8.65 -7.90
N PHE A 635 -25.68 9.20 -9.04
CA PHE A 635 -26.53 9.27 -10.24
C PHE A 635 -26.84 7.89 -10.81
N PHE A 636 -25.83 7.01 -10.88
CA PHE A 636 -25.99 5.64 -11.38
C PHE A 636 -26.24 4.62 -10.27
N ALA A 637 -26.27 5.01 -9.00
CA ALA A 637 -26.34 4.11 -7.86
C ALA A 637 -25.27 3.00 -7.92
N ALA A 638 -24.04 3.36 -8.31
CA ALA A 638 -22.95 2.45 -8.59
C ALA A 638 -21.73 2.79 -7.74
N ASP A 639 -21.28 1.85 -6.91
CA ASP A 639 -20.11 2.04 -6.06
C ASP A 639 -18.85 2.23 -6.93
N ARG A 640 -18.19 3.38 -6.77
CA ARG A 640 -16.97 3.73 -7.51
C ARG A 640 -15.74 2.88 -7.13
N GLU A 641 -15.75 2.25 -5.96
CA GLU A 641 -14.67 1.40 -5.47
C GLU A 641 -14.83 -0.04 -5.96
N ASN A 642 -16.04 -0.43 -6.37
CA ASN A 642 -16.30 -1.73 -6.96
C ASN A 642 -15.92 -1.77 -8.44
N GLU A 643 -14.81 -2.43 -8.76
CA GLU A 643 -14.28 -2.53 -10.13
C GLU A 643 -15.26 -3.18 -11.13
N MET A 644 -16.08 -4.12 -10.68
CA MET A 644 -17.06 -4.82 -11.51
C MET A 644 -18.18 -3.89 -12.01
N VAL A 645 -18.51 -2.88 -11.20
CA VAL A 645 -19.62 -1.96 -11.44
C VAL A 645 -19.14 -0.66 -12.05
N ARG A 646 -18.06 -0.06 -11.56
CA ARG A 646 -17.60 1.28 -11.97
C ARG A 646 -17.26 1.37 -13.46
N ARG A 647 -16.81 0.27 -14.09
CA ARG A 647 -16.47 0.24 -15.53
C ARG A 647 -17.68 0.28 -16.43
N LYS A 648 -18.89 0.02 -15.91
CA LYS A 648 -20.14 0.00 -16.69
C LYS A 648 -20.74 1.38 -16.92
N TYR A 649 -20.32 2.37 -16.11
CA TYR A 649 -20.93 3.71 -16.13
C TYR A 649 -19.89 4.75 -16.55
N ASP A 650 -20.14 5.32 -17.73
CA ASP A 650 -19.27 6.30 -18.36
C ASP A 650 -19.80 7.72 -18.13
N THR A 651 -18.89 8.66 -17.89
CA THR A 651 -19.19 10.10 -17.84
C THR A 651 -19.73 10.61 -19.17
N LEU A 652 -19.36 9.97 -20.28
CA LEU A 652 -19.86 10.30 -21.62
C LEU A 652 -21.16 9.57 -22.00
N SER A 653 -21.88 8.98 -21.02
CA SER A 653 -23.26 8.53 -21.26
C SER A 653 -24.16 9.71 -21.50
N THR A 654 -25.08 9.57 -22.44
CA THR A 654 -25.99 10.65 -22.83
C THR A 654 -26.87 11.12 -21.67
N SER A 655 -27.34 10.19 -20.82
CA SER A 655 -28.14 10.52 -19.64
C SER A 655 -27.40 11.41 -18.65
N PHE A 656 -26.10 11.14 -18.41
CA PHE A 656 -25.31 11.94 -17.49
C PHE A 656 -24.94 13.31 -18.07
N LEU A 657 -24.66 13.39 -19.39
CA LEU A 657 -24.42 14.66 -20.06
C LEU A 657 -25.66 15.56 -20.08
N ILE A 658 -26.85 14.99 -20.29
CA ILE A 658 -28.14 15.71 -20.19
C ILE A 658 -28.30 16.29 -18.77
N TYR A 659 -28.05 15.49 -17.77
CA TYR A 659 -28.12 15.93 -16.38
C TYR A 659 -27.11 17.06 -16.07
N LEU A 660 -25.86 16.92 -16.51
CA LEU A 660 -24.85 17.96 -16.34
C LEU A 660 -25.22 19.25 -17.08
N LYS A 661 -25.76 19.14 -18.27
CA LYS A 661 -26.29 20.29 -19.05
C LYS A 661 -27.40 20.98 -18.29
N PHE A 662 -28.33 20.24 -17.71
CA PHE A 662 -29.39 20.79 -16.87
C PHE A 662 -28.82 21.61 -15.70
N VAL A 663 -27.77 21.12 -15.00
CA VAL A 663 -27.10 21.85 -13.91
C VAL A 663 -26.47 23.15 -14.43
N ILE A 664 -25.80 23.11 -15.59
CA ILE A 664 -25.17 24.29 -16.20
C ILE A 664 -26.23 25.34 -16.51
N ASP A 665 -27.38 24.93 -17.10
CA ASP A 665 -28.45 25.83 -17.45
C ASP A 665 -29.10 26.47 -16.23
N ARG A 666 -29.21 25.75 -15.12
CA ARG A 666 -29.64 26.30 -13.82
C ARG A 666 -28.68 27.38 -13.32
N CYS A 667 -27.37 27.11 -13.35
CA CYS A 667 -26.35 28.08 -12.95
C CYS A 667 -26.34 29.30 -13.90
N ALA A 668 -26.55 29.12 -15.19
CA ALA A 668 -26.56 30.21 -16.16
C ALA A 668 -27.70 31.19 -15.89
N LYS A 669 -28.90 30.71 -15.51
CA LYS A 669 -30.07 31.56 -15.17
C LYS A 669 -29.78 32.52 -14.01
N THR A 670 -28.98 32.12 -13.04
CA THR A 670 -28.63 32.89 -11.85
C THR A 670 -27.25 33.55 -11.93
N GLN A 671 -26.55 33.37 -13.07
CA GLN A 671 -25.18 33.84 -13.27
C GLN A 671 -24.18 33.25 -12.28
N THR A 672 -24.46 32.09 -11.72
CA THR A 672 -23.62 31.41 -10.76
C THR A 672 -22.44 30.74 -11.47
N PRO A 673 -21.16 31.06 -11.13
CA PRO A 673 -20.01 30.41 -11.69
C PRO A 673 -20.06 28.89 -11.40
N VAL A 674 -19.83 28.08 -12.44
CA VAL A 674 -19.84 26.62 -12.32
C VAL A 674 -18.52 26.01 -12.82
N SER A 675 -18.02 25.02 -12.10
CA SER A 675 -16.81 24.25 -12.46
C SER A 675 -17.03 22.75 -12.28
N PHE A 676 -16.17 21.95 -12.89
CA PHE A 676 -16.16 20.48 -12.69
C PHE A 676 -14.81 20.05 -12.10
N CYS A 677 -14.79 19.30 -10.99
CA CYS A 677 -13.58 18.92 -10.28
C CYS A 677 -13.41 17.42 -10.06
N GLY A 678 -14.16 16.58 -10.78
CA GLY A 678 -13.99 15.13 -10.75
C GLY A 678 -12.72 14.64 -11.48
N GLU A 679 -12.38 13.40 -11.29
CA GLU A 679 -11.20 12.80 -11.96
C GLU A 679 -11.34 12.81 -13.49
N ASP A 680 -12.56 12.68 -13.99
CA ASP A 680 -12.85 12.71 -15.42
C ASP A 680 -12.51 14.06 -16.08
N ALA A 681 -12.47 15.17 -15.32
CA ALA A 681 -11.96 16.46 -15.83
C ALA A 681 -10.50 16.38 -16.30
N GLY A 682 -9.71 15.43 -15.77
CA GLY A 682 -8.32 15.19 -16.15
C GLY A 682 -8.13 14.27 -17.35
N ARG A 683 -9.21 13.67 -17.86
CA ARG A 683 -9.18 12.83 -19.07
C ARG A 683 -9.48 13.70 -20.29
N PRO A 684 -8.57 13.79 -21.27
CA PRO A 684 -8.71 14.74 -22.37
C PRO A 684 -10.04 14.63 -23.12
N LEU A 685 -10.52 13.40 -23.36
CA LEU A 685 -11.77 13.15 -24.09
C LEU A 685 -13.00 13.66 -23.31
N GLU A 686 -13.07 13.31 -22.03
CA GLU A 686 -14.13 13.74 -21.12
C GLU A 686 -14.09 15.26 -20.92
N ALA A 687 -12.89 15.82 -20.73
CA ALA A 687 -12.68 17.25 -20.52
C ALA A 687 -13.26 18.11 -21.67
N ILE A 688 -12.99 17.73 -22.91
CA ILE A 688 -13.51 18.50 -24.07
C ILE A 688 -15.04 18.40 -24.18
N CYS A 689 -15.63 17.23 -23.84
CA CYS A 689 -17.08 17.06 -23.81
C CYS A 689 -17.72 17.90 -22.70
N LEU A 690 -17.13 17.94 -21.52
CA LEU A 690 -17.57 18.81 -20.42
C LEU A 690 -17.52 20.28 -20.82
N CYS A 691 -16.46 20.71 -21.51
CA CYS A 691 -16.37 22.09 -22.02
C CYS A 691 -17.40 22.35 -23.12
N ALA A 692 -17.67 21.37 -24.00
CA ALA A 692 -18.64 21.53 -25.11
C ALA A 692 -20.08 21.71 -24.61
N ILE A 693 -20.48 20.98 -23.54
CA ILE A 693 -21.79 21.16 -22.93
C ILE A 693 -21.90 22.44 -22.09
N GLY A 694 -20.77 23.15 -21.83
CA GLY A 694 -20.79 24.50 -21.26
C GLY A 694 -20.04 24.73 -19.96
N PHE A 695 -19.23 23.82 -19.46
CA PHE A 695 -18.37 24.10 -18.30
C PHE A 695 -17.25 25.08 -18.68
N PRO A 696 -17.18 26.27 -18.03
CA PRO A 696 -16.14 27.27 -18.31
C PRO A 696 -14.84 26.99 -17.56
N SER A 697 -14.89 26.15 -16.51
CA SER A 697 -13.75 25.84 -15.64
C SER A 697 -13.70 24.36 -15.29
N LEU A 698 -12.49 23.79 -15.38
CA LEU A 698 -12.20 22.40 -14.98
C LEU A 698 -11.07 22.37 -13.97
N SER A 699 -11.19 21.52 -12.96
CA SER A 699 -10.13 21.29 -11.96
C SER A 699 -9.71 19.82 -11.95
N MET A 700 -8.41 19.55 -12.08
CA MET A 700 -7.86 18.24 -12.32
C MET A 700 -6.49 18.03 -11.67
N ARG A 701 -5.93 16.84 -11.74
CA ARG A 701 -4.56 16.59 -11.32
C ARG A 701 -3.58 17.46 -12.14
N PRO A 702 -2.48 17.95 -11.55
CA PRO A 702 -1.49 18.79 -12.25
C PRO A 702 -0.96 18.16 -13.54
N THR A 703 -0.75 16.84 -13.54
CA THR A 703 -0.24 16.06 -14.70
C THR A 703 -1.21 16.04 -15.89
N SER A 704 -2.50 16.21 -15.64
CA SER A 704 -3.56 16.20 -16.66
C SER A 704 -3.74 17.55 -17.38
N ILE A 705 -3.26 18.65 -16.81
CA ILE A 705 -3.47 20.01 -17.37
C ILE A 705 -2.84 20.14 -18.75
N GLY A 706 -1.63 19.64 -18.95
CA GLY A 706 -0.93 19.67 -20.23
C GLY A 706 -1.68 18.95 -21.36
N PRO A 707 -2.00 17.66 -21.19
CA PRO A 707 -2.79 16.89 -22.16
C PRO A 707 -4.14 17.52 -22.51
N VAL A 708 -4.89 17.95 -21.49
CA VAL A 708 -6.22 18.60 -21.69
C VAL A 708 -6.08 19.91 -22.42
N LYS A 709 -5.13 20.78 -22.02
CA LYS A 709 -4.84 22.06 -22.68
C LYS A 709 -4.43 21.84 -24.14
N HIS A 710 -3.60 20.83 -24.40
CA HIS A 710 -3.15 20.51 -25.75
C HIS A 710 -4.32 20.16 -26.68
N LEU A 711 -5.26 19.34 -26.19
CA LEU A 711 -6.44 18.93 -26.97
C LEU A 711 -7.42 20.10 -27.13
N LEU A 712 -7.72 20.87 -26.08
CA LEU A 712 -8.60 22.03 -26.12
C LEU A 712 -8.17 23.06 -27.17
N ARG A 713 -6.87 23.31 -27.31
CA ARG A 713 -6.33 24.28 -28.29
C ARG A 713 -6.49 23.85 -29.75
N ARG A 714 -6.85 22.59 -30.00
CA ARG A 714 -7.02 22.02 -31.36
C ARG A 714 -8.49 21.84 -31.76
N ILE A 715 -9.41 22.01 -30.81
CA ILE A 715 -10.81 21.63 -30.98
C ILE A 715 -11.70 22.85 -31.14
N ASN A 716 -12.77 22.68 -31.91
CA ASN A 716 -13.89 23.61 -31.99
C ASN A 716 -15.02 23.11 -31.10
N LEU A 717 -15.33 23.83 -30.02
CA LEU A 717 -16.35 23.41 -29.04
C LEU A 717 -17.76 23.51 -29.58
N GLU A 718 -18.07 24.46 -30.49
CA GLU A 718 -19.41 24.54 -31.10
C GLU A 718 -19.68 23.30 -31.93
N LYS A 719 -18.76 22.95 -32.85
CA LYS A 719 -18.87 21.70 -33.63
C LYS A 719 -18.99 20.45 -32.78
N LEU A 720 -18.21 20.39 -31.69
CA LEU A 720 -18.30 19.27 -30.77
C LEU A 720 -19.67 19.22 -30.09
N ASN A 721 -20.20 20.36 -29.64
CA ASN A 721 -21.52 20.43 -29.02
C ASN A 721 -22.64 19.98 -30.00
N ASP A 722 -22.54 20.34 -31.29
CA ASP A 722 -23.48 19.85 -32.31
C ASP A 722 -23.43 18.33 -32.44
N ILE A 723 -22.24 17.73 -32.41
CA ILE A 723 -22.07 16.27 -32.44
C ILE A 723 -22.69 15.64 -31.19
N LEU A 724 -22.44 16.21 -29.98
CA LEU A 724 -23.03 15.70 -28.73
C LEU A 724 -24.56 15.77 -28.78
N SER A 725 -25.11 16.89 -29.23
CA SER A 725 -26.56 17.12 -29.35
C SER A 725 -27.19 16.11 -30.30
N LEU A 726 -26.56 15.87 -31.47
CA LEU A 726 -27.04 14.90 -32.45
C LEU A 726 -27.06 13.46 -31.89
N GLU A 727 -26.05 13.06 -31.14
CA GLU A 727 -26.00 11.73 -30.51
C GLU A 727 -27.07 11.58 -29.40
N ILE A 728 -27.30 12.65 -28.64
CA ILE A 728 -28.37 12.70 -27.64
C ILE A 728 -29.74 12.56 -28.30
N GLU A 729 -30.01 13.31 -29.38
CA GLU A 729 -31.28 13.24 -30.16
C GLU A 729 -31.51 11.86 -30.80
N ARG A 730 -30.44 11.19 -31.21
CA ARG A 730 -30.48 9.81 -31.72
C ARG A 730 -30.79 8.76 -30.67
N GLY A 731 -30.74 9.12 -29.38
CA GLY A 731 -30.91 8.19 -28.29
C GLY A 731 -29.73 7.24 -28.10
N SER A 732 -28.52 7.65 -28.53
CA SER A 732 -27.29 6.87 -28.28
C SER A 732 -27.06 6.72 -26.80
N SER A 733 -26.57 5.57 -26.35
CA SER A 733 -26.24 5.33 -24.93
C SER A 733 -24.99 6.10 -24.46
N SER A 734 -24.05 6.37 -25.38
CA SER A 734 -22.80 7.11 -25.11
C SER A 734 -22.38 7.90 -26.34
N VAL A 735 -21.86 9.09 -26.13
CA VAL A 735 -21.31 9.94 -27.20
C VAL A 735 -19.86 9.59 -27.55
N ARG A 736 -19.19 8.74 -26.77
CA ARG A 736 -17.78 8.41 -26.90
C ARG A 736 -17.32 8.03 -28.32
N PRO A 737 -18.00 7.12 -29.06
CA PRO A 737 -17.57 6.73 -30.39
C PRO A 737 -17.57 7.90 -31.39
N ALA A 738 -18.56 8.79 -31.30
CA ALA A 738 -18.68 9.95 -32.18
C ALA A 738 -17.58 10.98 -31.88
N VAL A 739 -17.28 11.21 -30.61
CA VAL A 739 -16.22 12.12 -30.18
C VAL A 739 -14.83 11.59 -30.57
N GLU A 740 -14.55 10.30 -30.40
CA GLU A 740 -13.30 9.68 -30.86
C GLU A 740 -13.12 9.81 -32.39
N LYS A 741 -14.19 9.63 -33.15
CA LYS A 741 -14.16 9.82 -34.60
C LYS A 741 -13.86 11.29 -34.96
N TYR A 742 -14.44 12.24 -34.26
CA TYR A 742 -14.18 13.66 -34.45
C TYR A 742 -12.73 14.01 -34.16
N ILE A 743 -12.17 13.53 -33.04
CA ILE A 743 -10.77 13.79 -32.68
C ILE A 743 -9.81 13.20 -33.74
N LYS A 744 -10.09 12.01 -34.28
CA LYS A 744 -9.26 11.42 -35.36
C LYS A 744 -9.28 12.23 -36.66
N SER A 745 -10.25 13.10 -36.82
CA SER A 745 -10.40 13.96 -38.03
C SER A 745 -9.68 15.30 -37.93
N ILE A 746 -9.18 15.67 -36.75
CA ILE A 746 -8.45 16.94 -36.47
C ILE A 746 -6.99 16.64 -36.03
#